data_c51b93d943ab481a540fef78b1d3ff0a
#
_entry.id   c51b93d943ab481a540fef78b1d3ff0a
#
_cell.length_a   1.000
_cell.length_b   1.000
_cell.length_c   1.000
_cell.angle_alpha   90.00
_cell.angle_beta   90.00
_cell.angle_gamma   90.00
#
_symmetry.space_group_name_H-M   'P 1'
#
loop_
_entity.id
_entity.type
_entity.pdbx_description
1 polymer ?
#
loop_
_entity_poly.entity_id
_entity_poly.type
_entity_poly.pdbx_seq_one_letter_code
_entity_poly.pdbx_strand_id
1 'polypeptide(L)'
;MENFISDLAIILISAGIVTLLFKRLKQPLVLGYIVAGFLAGPHMPYTPSVSDMTSIHTWADIGVIFLMFTLGLEFSFKKIVKMGVGPIIAACSVMFCMMSVGSMVGHFFGWGSMNSLFLGGMLAMSSTTIIYKAFDDLGLRQQKFASEVLSVLILEDILGILLMVVLSAVAVSRQFEGMALVGSLLQLGFFLILWFVVGVYVIPIFLRKAHRLMNRETLLVVSIGLCFLLVVVAQKAGYSSAFGAFMMGSILAETLEAEQIERVVSPVKDLFGAIFFVSVGMLVDPAVLATYWLPILVICLAIIAGQAVFGTTSFLLSGQPLRIAVQGGFSLAQIGEFAFILASLGTTLGVTSDFLYPVVVAVSIITTFFTPYMIRAARPTYQWLERIVPANVMQRLAERGTKAAPTIAREEGVWKRLLTALVSQVGAYLTLSVAVILISFSVLLPLSRALLGHWWGNAVCGLLTLIVSSPFLRAIVMRKNHSEEWKELSRQGRLHRMALWLTFVLRYAIAAAAVYYVFNFLSPLWWPWHVAAAIAVVGFFIASRQTKWISIKMERTFLQNLRSREARALADGTEPGYAGRLTNRNIHIAELEVPDNSAWAGRRLCELAFSHEDGVMIAAIVRGAHRINVPDGEAMIFPTDRIEVIGSDDSLQHFQQRMQSEQTAYPLAASRLQLRRLLIRQGSPFIGLALRDSNIRSAYHCMVVGFEDSDGNIIPATAERVILRNDVLWVVGEDDHLTTLRSKAREVVTE
;
A
#
# COMPACT_ATOMS: atom_id res chain seq x y z
N MET A 1 -30.91 19.58 6.22
CA MET A 1 -30.70 18.15 6.54
C MET A 1 -31.46 17.21 5.60
N GLU A 2 -32.73 17.51 5.26
CA GLU A 2 -33.48 16.66 4.33
C GLU A 2 -32.85 16.55 2.94
N ASN A 3 -32.37 17.65 2.37
CA ASN A 3 -31.67 17.62 1.08
C ASN A 3 -30.39 16.79 1.11
N PHE A 4 -29.64 16.85 2.20
CA PHE A 4 -28.38 16.11 2.35
C PHE A 4 -28.54 14.59 2.31
N ILE A 5 -29.57 14.05 3.00
CA ILE A 5 -29.85 12.60 2.98
C ILE A 5 -30.34 12.18 1.60
N SER A 6 -31.15 13.00 0.95
CA SER A 6 -31.63 12.77 -0.42
C SER A 6 -30.46 12.74 -1.40
N ASP A 7 -29.55 13.69 -1.32
CA ASP A 7 -28.38 13.78 -2.18
C ASP A 7 -27.46 12.57 -1.99
N LEU A 8 -27.21 12.15 -0.76
CA LEU A 8 -26.42 10.95 -0.47
C LEU A 8 -27.11 9.68 -1.00
N ALA A 9 -28.43 9.59 -0.89
CA ALA A 9 -29.19 8.48 -1.44
C ALA A 9 -29.08 8.43 -2.99
N ILE A 10 -29.20 9.56 -3.67
CA ILE A 10 -29.01 9.66 -5.13
C ILE A 10 -27.61 9.19 -5.52
N ILE A 11 -26.58 9.65 -4.83
CA ILE A 11 -25.17 9.25 -5.07
C ILE A 11 -25.01 7.73 -4.94
N LEU A 12 -25.44 7.15 -3.82
CA LEU A 12 -25.24 5.73 -3.55
C LEU A 12 -26.08 4.82 -4.45
N ILE A 13 -27.33 5.21 -4.75
CA ILE A 13 -28.21 4.44 -5.65
C ILE A 13 -27.68 4.48 -7.07
N SER A 14 -27.34 5.65 -7.60
CA SER A 14 -26.77 5.78 -8.95
C SER A 14 -25.44 5.03 -9.07
N ALA A 15 -24.54 5.17 -8.08
CA ALA A 15 -23.30 4.41 -7.99
C ALA A 15 -23.55 2.90 -8.02
N GLY A 16 -24.50 2.41 -7.21
CA GLY A 16 -24.83 0.99 -7.14
C GLY A 16 -25.34 0.43 -8.47
N ILE A 17 -26.29 1.11 -9.11
CA ILE A 17 -26.88 0.66 -10.39
C ILE A 17 -25.83 0.64 -11.51
N VAL A 18 -25.08 1.75 -11.67
CA VAL A 18 -24.11 1.88 -12.75
C VAL A 18 -22.93 0.93 -12.57
N THR A 19 -22.45 0.75 -11.34
CA THR A 19 -21.33 -0.19 -11.08
C THR A 19 -21.71 -1.65 -11.30
N LEU A 20 -22.96 -2.04 -11.01
CA LEU A 20 -23.46 -3.38 -11.37
C LEU A 20 -23.43 -3.60 -12.88
N LEU A 21 -23.83 -2.58 -13.67
CA LEU A 21 -23.75 -2.62 -15.13
C LEU A 21 -22.29 -2.74 -15.61
N PHE A 22 -21.39 -1.92 -15.05
CA PHE A 22 -19.97 -1.93 -15.41
C PHE A 22 -19.28 -3.26 -15.05
N LYS A 23 -19.65 -3.86 -13.91
CA LYS A 23 -19.20 -5.19 -13.53
C LYS A 23 -19.63 -6.25 -14.54
N ARG A 24 -20.89 -6.17 -15.03
CA ARG A 24 -21.38 -7.06 -16.10
C ARG A 24 -20.64 -6.86 -17.43
N LEU A 25 -20.25 -5.63 -17.73
CA LEU A 25 -19.47 -5.26 -18.92
C LEU A 25 -17.96 -5.56 -18.74
N LYS A 26 -17.53 -6.10 -17.61
CA LYS A 26 -16.13 -6.34 -17.24
C LYS A 26 -15.26 -5.08 -17.33
N GLN A 27 -15.84 -3.91 -17.00
CA GLN A 27 -15.13 -2.63 -16.96
C GLN A 27 -14.73 -2.26 -15.53
N PRO A 28 -13.70 -1.41 -15.33
CA PRO A 28 -13.28 -0.92 -14.02
C PRO A 28 -14.43 -0.23 -13.27
N LEU A 29 -14.58 -0.54 -11.97
CA LEU A 29 -15.65 0.03 -11.12
C LEU A 29 -15.54 1.55 -10.99
N VAL A 30 -14.31 2.08 -11.00
CA VAL A 30 -14.03 3.52 -10.93
C VAL A 30 -14.70 4.28 -12.08
N LEU A 31 -14.64 3.74 -13.30
CA LEU A 31 -15.36 4.32 -14.44
C LEU A 31 -16.87 4.32 -14.20
N GLY A 32 -17.41 3.25 -13.60
CA GLY A 32 -18.82 3.18 -13.24
C GLY A 32 -19.23 4.28 -12.26
N TYR A 33 -18.40 4.56 -11.25
CA TYR A 33 -18.66 5.65 -10.30
C TYR A 33 -18.62 7.02 -10.98
N ILE A 34 -17.64 7.29 -11.85
CA ILE A 34 -17.55 8.56 -12.58
C ILE A 34 -18.76 8.76 -13.50
N VAL A 35 -19.18 7.72 -14.23
CA VAL A 35 -20.37 7.76 -15.11
C VAL A 35 -21.64 7.94 -14.27
N ALA A 36 -21.75 7.28 -13.12
CA ALA A 36 -22.87 7.48 -12.19
C ALA A 36 -22.96 8.94 -11.73
N GLY A 37 -21.81 9.54 -11.40
CA GLY A 37 -21.70 10.94 -11.02
C GLY A 37 -22.08 11.89 -12.16
N PHE A 38 -21.63 11.63 -13.36
CA PHE A 38 -22.03 12.40 -14.54
C PHE A 38 -23.54 12.38 -14.76
N LEU A 39 -24.16 11.20 -14.60
CA LEU A 39 -25.62 11.05 -14.73
C LEU A 39 -26.40 11.71 -13.59
N ALA A 40 -25.89 11.68 -12.36
CA ALA A 40 -26.51 12.28 -11.17
C ALA A 40 -26.11 13.76 -10.96
N GLY A 41 -25.25 14.29 -11.83
CA GLY A 41 -24.71 15.64 -11.74
C GLY A 41 -25.69 16.72 -12.17
N PRO A 42 -25.43 17.98 -11.78
CA PRO A 42 -26.34 19.12 -12.05
C PRO A 42 -26.47 19.46 -13.54
N HIS A 43 -25.58 18.96 -14.37
CA HIS A 43 -25.56 19.24 -15.81
C HIS A 43 -26.44 18.30 -16.64
N MET A 44 -27.08 17.30 -16.01
CA MET A 44 -27.98 16.35 -16.68
C MET A 44 -29.47 16.68 -16.37
N PRO A 45 -30.22 17.15 -17.37
CA PRO A 45 -31.61 17.62 -17.12
C PRO A 45 -32.62 16.48 -16.92
N TYR A 46 -32.26 15.23 -17.18
CA TYR A 46 -33.21 14.10 -17.21
C TYR A 46 -33.14 13.19 -15.99
N THR A 47 -32.20 13.39 -15.10
CA THR A 47 -31.95 12.56 -13.91
C THR A 47 -32.13 13.38 -12.63
N PRO A 48 -32.52 12.75 -11.51
CA PRO A 48 -32.54 13.43 -10.21
C PRO A 48 -31.14 13.95 -9.92
N SER A 49 -30.99 15.27 -9.78
CA SER A 49 -29.70 15.91 -9.53
C SER A 49 -29.54 16.27 -8.06
N VAL A 50 -28.31 16.32 -7.64
CA VAL A 50 -27.91 16.72 -6.31
C VAL A 50 -28.12 18.22 -6.12
N SER A 51 -28.64 18.63 -4.97
CA SER A 51 -29.00 20.01 -4.67
C SER A 51 -27.90 20.80 -3.95
N ASP A 52 -27.04 20.16 -3.15
CA ASP A 52 -25.98 20.81 -2.37
C ASP A 52 -24.59 20.30 -2.75
N MET A 53 -23.97 21.00 -3.71
CA MET A 53 -22.61 20.69 -4.15
C MET A 53 -21.54 20.92 -3.06
N THR A 54 -21.76 21.83 -2.13
CA THR A 54 -20.79 22.16 -1.07
C THR A 54 -20.61 20.99 -0.11
N SER A 55 -21.71 20.37 0.30
CA SER A 55 -21.68 19.18 1.14
C SER A 55 -21.01 18.01 0.43
N ILE A 56 -21.23 17.86 -0.89
CA ILE A 56 -20.63 16.79 -1.68
C ILE A 56 -19.12 16.97 -1.81
N HIS A 57 -18.64 18.18 -2.03
CA HIS A 57 -17.20 18.45 -2.02
C HIS A 57 -16.58 18.06 -0.68
N THR A 58 -17.22 18.36 0.44
CA THR A 58 -16.72 17.95 1.77
C THR A 58 -16.62 16.42 1.89
N TRP A 59 -17.61 15.69 1.38
CA TRP A 59 -17.59 14.23 1.39
C TRP A 59 -16.53 13.66 0.44
N ALA A 60 -16.35 14.30 -0.72
CA ALA A 60 -15.30 13.94 -1.65
C ALA A 60 -13.90 14.11 -1.03
N ASP A 61 -13.68 15.21 -0.31
CA ASP A 61 -12.42 15.45 0.42
C ASP A 61 -12.16 14.37 1.49
N ILE A 62 -13.20 13.96 2.21
CA ILE A 62 -13.11 12.83 3.15
C ILE A 62 -12.76 11.54 2.39
N GLY A 63 -13.34 11.34 1.20
CA GLY A 63 -13.00 10.21 0.33
C GLY A 63 -11.52 10.20 -0.05
N VAL A 64 -10.96 11.34 -0.43
CA VAL A 64 -9.51 11.50 -0.71
C VAL A 64 -8.68 11.16 0.52
N ILE A 65 -9.09 11.62 1.72
CA ILE A 65 -8.40 11.30 2.97
C ILE A 65 -8.33 9.79 3.20
N PHE A 66 -9.44 9.05 3.04
CA PHE A 66 -9.45 7.61 3.21
C PHE A 66 -8.66 6.86 2.13
N LEU A 67 -8.72 7.31 0.87
CA LEU A 67 -7.92 6.76 -0.21
C LEU A 67 -6.42 6.92 0.09
N MET A 68 -5.98 8.12 0.47
CA MET A 68 -4.59 8.42 0.80
C MET A 68 -4.12 7.69 2.05
N PHE A 69 -4.97 7.57 3.06
CA PHE A 69 -4.67 6.83 4.27
C PHE A 69 -4.42 5.35 3.99
N THR A 70 -5.28 4.73 3.18
CA THR A 70 -5.12 3.30 2.82
C THR A 70 -3.90 3.08 1.93
N LEU A 71 -3.66 3.97 0.96
CA LEU A 71 -2.44 3.94 0.17
C LEU A 71 -1.20 4.02 1.07
N GLY A 72 -1.24 4.90 2.09
CA GLY A 72 -0.19 4.96 3.10
C GLY A 72 0.00 3.65 3.86
N LEU A 73 -1.09 2.92 4.19
CA LEU A 73 -1.03 1.61 4.86
C LEU A 73 -0.38 0.52 3.99
N GLU A 74 -0.60 0.57 2.69
CA GLU A 74 0.04 -0.34 1.72
C GLU A 74 1.52 0.00 1.51
N PHE A 75 1.91 1.24 1.84
CA PHE A 75 3.23 1.78 1.62
C PHE A 75 4.23 1.34 2.68
N SER A 76 5.37 0.79 2.24
CA SER A 76 6.51 0.49 3.12
C SER A 76 7.80 1.01 2.51
N PHE A 77 8.51 1.87 3.25
CA PHE A 77 9.83 2.39 2.85
C PHE A 77 10.84 1.27 2.55
N LYS A 78 10.70 0.14 3.23
CA LYS A 78 11.59 -1.01 3.03
C LYS A 78 11.36 -1.73 1.71
N LYS A 79 10.11 -1.79 1.23
CA LYS A 79 9.81 -2.35 -0.10
C LYS A 79 10.55 -1.57 -1.18
N ILE A 80 10.60 -0.23 -1.09
CA ILE A 80 11.34 0.62 -2.04
C ILE A 80 12.81 0.28 -2.07
N VAL A 81 13.45 0.18 -0.90
CA VAL A 81 14.89 -0.14 -0.82
C VAL A 81 15.19 -1.53 -1.38
N LYS A 82 14.26 -2.48 -1.21
CA LYS A 82 14.38 -3.84 -1.75
C LYS A 82 14.13 -3.93 -3.27
N MET A 83 13.34 -3.03 -3.87
CA MET A 83 13.06 -3.00 -5.32
C MET A 83 14.29 -2.71 -6.17
N GLY A 84 15.33 -2.11 -5.58
CA GLY A 84 16.56 -1.76 -6.29
C GLY A 84 16.46 -0.43 -7.05
N VAL A 85 17.53 -0.10 -7.76
CA VAL A 85 17.67 1.21 -8.43
C VAL A 85 16.93 1.27 -9.77
N GLY A 86 16.71 0.12 -10.42
CA GLY A 86 16.04 0.06 -11.73
C GLY A 86 14.65 0.70 -11.76
N PRO A 87 13.69 0.22 -10.98
CA PRO A 87 12.35 0.80 -10.91
C PRO A 87 12.34 2.29 -10.54
N ILE A 88 13.29 2.75 -9.68
CA ILE A 88 13.41 4.17 -9.31
C ILE A 88 13.80 5.01 -10.54
N ILE A 89 14.77 4.55 -11.34
CA ILE A 89 15.17 5.23 -12.57
C ILE A 89 13.99 5.27 -13.55
N ALA A 90 13.26 4.16 -13.71
CA ALA A 90 12.10 4.10 -14.59
C ALA A 90 11.02 5.09 -14.15
N ALA A 91 10.58 5.06 -12.90
CA ALA A 91 9.55 5.96 -12.37
C ALA A 91 9.95 7.43 -12.48
N CYS A 92 11.14 7.82 -12.03
CA CYS A 92 11.61 9.20 -12.11
C CYS A 92 11.71 9.68 -13.56
N SER A 93 12.22 8.85 -14.48
CA SER A 93 12.39 9.27 -15.88
C SER A 93 11.05 9.36 -16.62
N VAL A 94 10.13 8.43 -16.44
CA VAL A 94 8.81 8.50 -17.07
C VAL A 94 8.00 9.69 -16.54
N MET A 95 7.99 9.91 -15.23
CA MET A 95 7.30 11.05 -14.63
C MET A 95 7.86 12.38 -15.14
N PHE A 96 9.18 12.53 -15.19
CA PHE A 96 9.82 13.74 -15.70
C PHE A 96 9.46 14.00 -17.18
N CYS A 97 9.54 12.97 -18.02
CA CYS A 97 9.20 13.08 -19.44
C CYS A 97 7.72 13.42 -19.64
N MET A 98 6.82 12.71 -18.96
CA MET A 98 5.38 12.93 -19.09
C MET A 98 4.94 14.29 -18.51
N MET A 99 5.55 14.73 -17.42
CA MET A 99 5.35 16.08 -16.88
C MET A 99 5.78 17.14 -17.87
N SER A 100 6.90 16.94 -18.57
CA SER A 100 7.37 17.85 -19.63
C SER A 100 6.41 17.87 -20.81
N VAL A 101 5.93 16.69 -21.27
CA VAL A 101 4.95 16.57 -22.36
C VAL A 101 3.65 17.30 -22.00
N GLY A 102 3.09 17.07 -20.83
CA GLY A 102 1.84 17.72 -20.41
C GLY A 102 1.99 19.23 -20.26
N SER A 103 3.12 19.69 -19.71
CA SER A 103 3.42 21.13 -19.64
C SER A 103 3.56 21.75 -21.02
N MET A 104 4.20 21.04 -21.97
CA MET A 104 4.34 21.50 -23.35
C MET A 104 3.00 21.58 -24.08
N VAL A 105 2.11 20.59 -23.90
CA VAL A 105 0.75 20.59 -24.44
C VAL A 105 -0.06 21.77 -23.89
N GLY A 106 0.01 22.03 -22.57
CA GLY A 106 -0.66 23.18 -21.96
C GLY A 106 -0.18 24.51 -22.53
N HIS A 107 1.13 24.67 -22.71
CA HIS A 107 1.71 25.87 -23.35
C HIS A 107 1.30 25.99 -24.82
N PHE A 108 1.22 24.89 -25.55
CA PHE A 108 0.79 24.87 -26.95
C PHE A 108 -0.64 25.42 -27.13
N PHE A 109 -1.53 25.11 -26.19
CA PHE A 109 -2.89 25.68 -26.18
C PHE A 109 -2.97 27.08 -25.55
N GLY A 110 -1.85 27.68 -25.17
CA GLY A 110 -1.80 29.03 -24.58
C GLY A 110 -2.34 29.05 -23.12
N TRP A 111 -2.40 27.92 -22.43
CA TRP A 111 -2.82 27.89 -21.06
C TRP A 111 -1.73 28.49 -20.14
N GLY A 112 -2.15 29.20 -19.13
CA GLY A 112 -1.21 29.81 -18.18
C GLY A 112 -0.22 28.84 -17.60
N SER A 113 0.92 29.31 -17.14
CA SER A 113 2.03 28.48 -16.63
C SER A 113 1.61 27.50 -15.52
N MET A 114 0.71 27.91 -14.62
CA MET A 114 0.19 27.06 -13.55
C MET A 114 -0.71 25.94 -14.10
N ASN A 115 -1.63 26.27 -15.03
CA ASN A 115 -2.45 25.25 -15.70
C ASN A 115 -1.58 24.21 -16.43
N SER A 116 -0.55 24.68 -17.15
CA SER A 116 0.38 23.82 -17.88
C SER A 116 1.21 22.93 -16.94
N LEU A 117 1.67 23.48 -15.82
CA LEU A 117 2.44 22.74 -14.84
C LEU A 117 1.60 21.67 -14.14
N PHE A 118 0.38 22.02 -13.72
CA PHE A 118 -0.56 21.07 -13.11
C PHE A 118 -0.97 19.99 -14.12
N LEU A 119 -1.26 20.35 -15.37
CA LEU A 119 -1.52 19.37 -16.43
C LEU A 119 -0.34 18.40 -16.58
N GLY A 120 0.89 18.91 -16.60
CA GLY A 120 2.09 18.08 -16.62
C GLY A 120 2.13 17.06 -15.46
N GLY A 121 1.87 17.52 -14.25
CA GLY A 121 1.78 16.66 -13.08
C GLY A 121 0.69 15.60 -13.19
N MET A 122 -0.48 15.95 -13.72
CA MET A 122 -1.60 15.03 -13.91
C MET A 122 -1.30 13.95 -14.97
N LEU A 123 -0.60 14.29 -16.04
CA LEU A 123 -0.22 13.36 -17.10
C LEU A 123 0.93 12.42 -16.68
N ALA A 124 1.66 12.78 -15.66
CA ALA A 124 2.81 12.02 -15.18
C ALA A 124 2.44 10.81 -14.32
N MET A 125 1.15 10.60 -14.04
CA MET A 125 0.69 9.58 -13.09
C MET A 125 -0.25 8.57 -13.73
N SER A 126 0.10 7.29 -13.60
CA SER A 126 -0.69 6.16 -14.07
C SER A 126 -1.49 5.55 -12.90
N SER A 127 -2.61 4.87 -13.17
CA SER A 127 -3.40 4.21 -12.13
C SER A 127 -2.93 2.79 -11.87
N THR A 128 -2.49 2.54 -10.66
CA THR A 128 -2.12 1.22 -10.17
C THR A 128 -3.30 0.26 -10.20
N THR A 129 -4.47 0.71 -9.74
CA THR A 129 -5.70 -0.09 -9.65
C THR A 129 -6.21 -0.57 -11.00
N ILE A 130 -6.23 0.30 -12.01
CA ILE A 130 -6.73 0.00 -13.35
C ILE A 130 -5.80 -0.98 -14.06
N ILE A 131 -4.49 -0.75 -13.99
CA ILE A 131 -3.48 -1.60 -14.63
C ILE A 131 -3.45 -2.98 -13.98
N TYR A 132 -3.50 -3.04 -12.64
CA TYR A 132 -3.56 -4.30 -11.90
C TYR A 132 -4.75 -5.14 -12.32
N LYS A 133 -5.94 -4.52 -12.40
CA LYS A 133 -7.16 -5.19 -12.85
C LYS A 133 -7.06 -5.64 -14.31
N ALA A 134 -6.52 -4.78 -15.19
CA ALA A 134 -6.32 -5.15 -16.60
C ALA A 134 -5.36 -6.34 -16.76
N PHE A 135 -4.31 -6.44 -15.96
CA PHE A 135 -3.42 -7.59 -15.94
C PHE A 135 -4.11 -8.86 -15.43
N ASP A 136 -4.96 -8.74 -14.42
CA ASP A 136 -5.74 -9.86 -13.89
C ASP A 136 -6.75 -10.38 -14.91
N ASP A 137 -7.54 -9.48 -15.52
CA ASP A 137 -8.53 -9.80 -16.56
C ASP A 137 -7.90 -10.40 -17.84
N LEU A 138 -6.65 -10.04 -18.15
CA LEU A 138 -5.89 -10.56 -19.30
C LEU A 138 -5.04 -11.80 -18.95
N GLY A 139 -5.00 -12.23 -17.68
CA GLY A 139 -4.16 -13.34 -17.22
C GLY A 139 -2.65 -13.07 -17.30
N LEU A 140 -2.25 -11.79 -17.22
CA LEU A 140 -0.85 -11.36 -17.38
C LEU A 140 -0.16 -11.07 -16.05
N ARG A 141 -0.88 -11.15 -14.92
CA ARG A 141 -0.41 -10.73 -13.59
C ARG A 141 0.87 -11.42 -13.14
N GLN A 142 1.08 -12.67 -13.54
CA GLN A 142 2.24 -13.48 -13.14
C GLN A 142 3.46 -13.28 -14.05
N GLN A 143 3.35 -12.51 -15.11
CA GLN A 143 4.47 -12.25 -16.00
C GLN A 143 5.47 -11.25 -15.40
N LYS A 144 6.75 -11.41 -15.75
CA LYS A 144 7.84 -10.58 -15.23
C LYS A 144 7.59 -9.09 -15.50
N PHE A 145 7.13 -8.72 -16.70
CA PHE A 145 6.88 -7.32 -17.02
C PHE A 145 5.78 -6.71 -16.13
N ALA A 146 4.76 -7.48 -15.74
CA ALA A 146 3.69 -7.01 -14.87
C ALA A 146 4.24 -6.67 -13.47
N SER A 147 5.13 -7.50 -12.92
CA SER A 147 5.81 -7.22 -11.66
C SER A 147 6.68 -5.96 -11.73
N GLU A 148 7.41 -5.75 -12.84
CA GLU A 148 8.22 -4.54 -13.04
C GLU A 148 7.35 -3.28 -13.17
N VAL A 149 6.24 -3.36 -13.93
CA VAL A 149 5.27 -2.26 -14.06
C VAL A 149 4.66 -1.92 -12.70
N LEU A 150 4.23 -2.91 -11.92
CA LEU A 150 3.67 -2.67 -10.58
C LEU A 150 4.70 -2.02 -9.64
N SER A 151 5.99 -2.40 -9.76
CA SER A 151 7.06 -1.77 -8.99
C SER A 151 7.24 -0.29 -9.37
N VAL A 152 7.15 0.04 -10.66
CA VAL A 152 7.20 1.44 -11.14
C VAL A 152 5.97 2.22 -10.67
N LEU A 153 4.77 1.65 -10.78
CA LEU A 153 3.52 2.29 -10.35
C LEU A 153 3.51 2.63 -8.85
N ILE A 154 3.97 1.71 -8.00
CA ILE A 154 4.13 1.98 -6.55
C ILE A 154 5.06 3.17 -6.32
N LEU A 155 6.12 3.31 -7.12
CA LEU A 155 7.03 4.45 -7.02
C LEU A 155 6.42 5.72 -7.60
N GLU A 156 5.65 5.65 -8.68
CA GLU A 156 4.89 6.79 -9.22
C GLU A 156 3.91 7.35 -8.19
N ASP A 157 3.19 6.48 -7.45
CA ASP A 157 2.27 6.89 -6.38
C ASP A 157 2.99 7.71 -5.30
N ILE A 158 4.19 7.27 -4.90
CA ILE A 158 5.02 7.98 -3.91
C ILE A 158 5.53 9.31 -4.44
N LEU A 159 6.10 9.29 -5.64
CA LEU A 159 6.60 10.48 -6.31
C LEU A 159 5.45 11.46 -6.59
N GLY A 160 4.24 10.94 -6.83
CA GLY A 160 3.01 11.69 -6.98
C GLY A 160 2.64 12.50 -5.76
N ILE A 161 2.76 11.90 -4.59
CA ILE A 161 2.54 12.61 -3.31
C ILE A 161 3.59 13.70 -3.13
N LEU A 162 4.86 13.40 -3.40
CA LEU A 162 5.92 14.40 -3.34
C LEU A 162 5.66 15.54 -4.34
N LEU A 163 5.25 15.21 -5.56
CA LEU A 163 4.89 16.18 -6.58
C LEU A 163 3.70 17.05 -6.13
N MET A 164 2.67 16.47 -5.53
CA MET A 164 1.53 17.22 -4.98
C MET A 164 1.98 18.26 -3.96
N VAL A 165 2.91 17.91 -3.08
CA VAL A 165 3.45 18.85 -2.09
C VAL A 165 4.31 19.92 -2.74
N VAL A 166 5.14 19.56 -3.72
CA VAL A 166 5.94 20.53 -4.48
C VAL A 166 5.03 21.51 -5.23
N LEU A 167 4.00 21.01 -5.92
CA LEU A 167 3.03 21.85 -6.62
C LEU A 167 2.26 22.76 -5.67
N SER A 168 1.87 22.29 -4.48
CA SER A 168 1.27 23.13 -3.44
C SER A 168 2.21 24.25 -3.01
N ALA A 169 3.49 23.94 -2.78
CA ALA A 169 4.49 24.95 -2.39
C ALA A 169 4.71 25.99 -3.48
N VAL A 170 4.80 25.56 -4.74
CA VAL A 170 4.92 26.47 -5.92
C VAL A 170 3.67 27.34 -6.07
N ALA A 171 2.49 26.77 -5.89
CA ALA A 171 1.21 27.49 -5.98
C ALA A 171 1.09 28.60 -4.92
N VAL A 172 1.52 28.33 -3.70
CA VAL A 172 1.48 29.29 -2.58
C VAL A 172 2.51 30.41 -2.76
N SER A 173 3.73 30.08 -3.21
CA SER A 173 4.82 31.07 -3.37
C SER A 173 4.61 32.06 -4.51
N ARG A 174 3.82 31.70 -5.52
CA ARG A 174 3.57 32.49 -6.77
C ARG A 174 4.83 33.02 -7.47
N GLN A 175 6.02 32.66 -7.01
CA GLN A 175 7.31 33.12 -7.55
C GLN A 175 8.24 31.89 -7.71
N PHE A 176 8.81 31.74 -8.89
CA PHE A 176 9.85 30.74 -9.19
C PHE A 176 11.24 31.25 -8.76
N GLU A 177 11.38 31.79 -7.57
CA GLU A 177 12.69 32.09 -7.03
C GLU A 177 13.33 30.80 -6.50
N GLY A 178 14.41 30.36 -7.13
CA GLY A 178 15.04 29.08 -6.85
C GLY A 178 15.42 28.85 -5.38
N MET A 179 15.74 29.94 -4.65
CA MET A 179 16.07 29.87 -3.22
C MET A 179 14.83 29.63 -2.35
N ALA A 180 13.67 30.20 -2.69
CA ALA A 180 12.39 29.96 -2.01
C ALA A 180 11.93 28.52 -2.19
N LEU A 181 12.12 27.95 -3.40
CA LEU A 181 11.82 26.55 -3.69
C LEU A 181 12.70 25.59 -2.86
N VAL A 182 14.00 25.86 -2.75
CA VAL A 182 14.92 25.08 -1.92
C VAL A 182 14.50 25.16 -0.44
N GLY A 183 14.12 26.34 0.05
CA GLY A 183 13.60 26.50 1.41
C GLY A 183 12.36 25.66 1.67
N SER A 184 11.38 25.67 0.75
CA SER A 184 10.16 24.87 0.83
C SER A 184 10.43 23.36 0.81
N LEU A 185 11.37 22.90 -0.03
CA LEU A 185 11.78 21.49 -0.08
C LEU A 185 12.50 21.06 1.21
N LEU A 186 13.34 21.90 1.77
CA LEU A 186 13.99 21.62 3.06
C LEU A 186 12.97 21.57 4.21
N GLN A 187 12.01 22.49 4.22
CA GLN A 187 10.92 22.49 5.19
C GLN A 187 10.07 21.22 5.06
N LEU A 188 9.73 20.81 3.84
CA LEU A 188 9.03 19.54 3.58
C LEU A 188 9.83 18.36 4.09
N GLY A 189 11.11 18.27 3.73
CA GLY A 189 12.01 17.20 4.18
C GLY A 189 12.09 17.13 5.73
N PHE A 190 12.16 18.29 6.38
CA PHE A 190 12.11 18.38 7.83
C PHE A 190 10.83 17.78 8.42
N PHE A 191 9.65 18.17 7.93
CA PHE A 191 8.37 17.66 8.42
C PHE A 191 8.19 16.17 8.13
N LEU A 192 8.62 15.68 6.94
CA LEU A 192 8.60 14.26 6.60
C LEU A 192 9.41 13.42 7.59
N ILE A 193 10.66 13.84 7.85
CA ILE A 193 11.54 13.12 8.79
C ILE A 193 10.96 13.20 10.20
N LEU A 194 10.51 14.37 10.63
CA LEU A 194 9.94 14.58 11.96
C LEU A 194 8.74 13.67 12.21
N TRP A 195 7.74 13.71 11.32
CA TRP A 195 6.52 12.93 11.48
C TRP A 195 6.77 11.43 11.39
N PHE A 196 7.66 11.02 10.48
CA PHE A 196 8.05 9.62 10.37
C PHE A 196 8.75 9.12 11.64
N VAL A 197 9.75 9.85 12.13
CA VAL A 197 10.53 9.43 13.31
C VAL A 197 9.67 9.46 14.57
N VAL A 198 8.89 10.53 14.78
CA VAL A 198 7.97 10.65 15.93
C VAL A 198 6.88 9.59 15.84
N GLY A 199 6.31 9.39 14.64
CA GLY A 199 5.26 8.41 14.39
C GLY A 199 5.72 6.99 14.67
N VAL A 200 6.84 6.55 14.10
CA VAL A 200 7.42 5.22 14.32
C VAL A 200 7.83 5.00 15.78
N TYR A 201 8.10 6.05 16.55
CA TYR A 201 8.40 5.94 17.97
C TYR A 201 7.12 5.91 18.84
N VAL A 202 6.21 6.86 18.65
CA VAL A 202 5.05 7.08 19.54
C VAL A 202 3.92 6.10 19.25
N ILE A 203 3.56 5.94 17.98
CA ILE A 203 2.36 5.18 17.59
C ILE A 203 2.46 3.69 17.96
N PRO A 204 3.55 2.95 17.68
CA PRO A 204 3.64 1.55 18.09
C PRO A 204 3.67 1.34 19.60
N ILE A 205 4.21 2.31 20.36
CA ILE A 205 4.16 2.25 21.84
C ILE A 205 2.72 2.41 22.33
N PHE A 206 1.98 3.35 21.75
CA PHE A 206 0.58 3.60 22.05
C PHE A 206 -0.27 2.36 21.72
N LEU A 207 -0.17 1.83 20.50
CA LEU A 207 -0.93 0.66 20.04
C LEU A 207 -0.63 -0.57 20.91
N ARG A 208 0.64 -0.84 21.23
CA ARG A 208 1.00 -1.97 22.13
C ARG A 208 0.42 -1.85 23.53
N LYS A 209 0.39 -0.64 24.11
CA LYS A 209 -0.24 -0.44 25.42
C LYS A 209 -1.75 -0.61 25.37
N ALA A 210 -2.37 -0.16 24.29
CA ALA A 210 -3.80 -0.21 24.07
C ALA A 210 -4.30 -1.59 23.55
N HIS A 211 -3.40 -2.44 23.03
CA HIS A 211 -3.73 -3.71 22.37
C HIS A 211 -4.72 -4.60 23.14
N ARG A 212 -4.58 -4.68 24.48
CA ARG A 212 -5.49 -5.47 25.32
C ARG A 212 -6.93 -4.94 25.37
N LEU A 213 -7.13 -3.67 25.04
CA LEU A 213 -8.43 -2.98 25.05
C LEU A 213 -9.02 -2.83 23.65
N MET A 214 -8.25 -3.19 22.60
CA MET A 214 -8.65 -3.01 21.21
C MET A 214 -9.39 -4.24 20.68
N ASN A 215 -10.66 -4.05 20.34
CA ASN A 215 -11.43 -4.92 19.45
C ASN A 215 -11.44 -4.34 18.04
N ARG A 216 -12.12 -4.97 17.08
CA ARG A 216 -12.20 -4.49 15.68
C ARG A 216 -12.78 -3.07 15.57
N GLU A 217 -13.81 -2.79 16.33
CA GLU A 217 -14.49 -1.49 16.33
C GLU A 217 -13.57 -0.39 16.91
N THR A 218 -12.97 -0.64 18.07
CA THR A 218 -12.04 0.30 18.72
C THR A 218 -10.82 0.55 17.84
N LEU A 219 -10.29 -0.49 17.18
CA LEU A 219 -9.15 -0.37 16.27
C LEU A 219 -9.49 0.53 15.08
N LEU A 220 -10.69 0.39 14.49
CA LEU A 220 -11.17 1.26 13.42
C LEU A 220 -11.23 2.72 13.87
N VAL A 221 -11.91 3.00 15.00
CA VAL A 221 -12.08 4.36 15.52
C VAL A 221 -10.74 5.01 15.86
N VAL A 222 -9.85 4.27 16.51
CA VAL A 222 -8.50 4.77 16.87
C VAL A 222 -7.67 5.05 15.61
N SER A 223 -7.69 4.17 14.63
CA SER A 223 -6.92 4.34 13.38
C SER A 223 -7.40 5.55 12.58
N ILE A 224 -8.71 5.72 12.46
CA ILE A 224 -9.32 6.88 11.81
C ILE A 224 -9.06 8.16 12.61
N GLY A 225 -9.17 8.11 13.94
CA GLY A 225 -8.86 9.23 14.81
C GLY A 225 -7.41 9.70 14.68
N LEU A 226 -6.45 8.78 14.61
CA LEU A 226 -5.05 9.09 14.35
C LEU A 226 -4.85 9.68 12.94
N CYS A 227 -5.56 9.15 11.93
CA CYS A 227 -5.54 9.69 10.58
C CYS A 227 -5.96 11.17 10.58
N PHE A 228 -7.15 11.48 11.11
CA PHE A 228 -7.65 12.85 11.16
C PHE A 228 -6.81 13.77 12.05
N LEU A 229 -6.21 13.26 13.13
CA LEU A 229 -5.28 14.02 13.93
C LEU A 229 -4.10 14.55 13.09
N LEU A 230 -3.48 13.67 12.29
CA LEU A 230 -2.35 14.09 11.45
C LEU A 230 -2.79 14.93 10.25
N VAL A 231 -3.99 14.73 9.73
CA VAL A 231 -4.61 15.61 8.72
C VAL A 231 -4.72 17.04 9.25
N VAL A 232 -5.27 17.24 10.46
CA VAL A 232 -5.39 18.57 11.09
C VAL A 232 -4.02 19.19 11.36
N VAL A 233 -3.04 18.40 11.82
CA VAL A 233 -1.68 18.86 12.03
C VAL A 233 -1.03 19.29 10.71
N ALA A 234 -1.21 18.51 9.64
CA ALA A 234 -0.70 18.83 8.32
C ALA A 234 -1.30 20.12 7.75
N GLN A 235 -2.63 20.29 7.85
CA GLN A 235 -3.31 21.51 7.43
C GLN A 235 -2.81 22.77 8.19
N LYS A 236 -2.62 22.66 9.50
CA LYS A 236 -2.06 23.75 10.30
C LYS A 236 -0.61 24.07 9.94
N ALA A 237 0.14 23.10 9.43
CA ALA A 237 1.49 23.29 8.93
C ALA A 237 1.55 23.79 7.46
N GLY A 238 0.39 24.03 6.82
CA GLY A 238 0.28 24.51 5.45
C GLY A 238 0.34 23.42 4.37
N TYR A 239 0.18 22.14 4.76
CA TYR A 239 0.14 21.01 3.83
C TYR A 239 -1.29 20.53 3.55
N SER A 240 -1.46 19.74 2.48
CA SER A 240 -2.77 19.19 2.12
C SER A 240 -3.25 18.10 3.10
N SER A 241 -4.58 17.96 3.22
CA SER A 241 -5.24 16.90 3.98
C SER A 241 -4.81 15.50 3.52
N ALA A 242 -4.71 15.33 2.21
CA ALA A 242 -4.30 14.09 1.57
C ALA A 242 -2.88 13.65 2.01
N PHE A 243 -1.95 14.60 2.11
CA PHE A 243 -0.59 14.34 2.59
C PHE A 243 -0.58 13.90 4.06
N GLY A 244 -1.33 14.56 4.93
CA GLY A 244 -1.46 14.16 6.34
C GLY A 244 -2.01 12.75 6.50
N ALA A 245 -3.04 12.40 5.74
CA ALA A 245 -3.64 11.07 5.73
C ALA A 245 -2.65 9.99 5.28
N PHE A 246 -1.95 10.21 4.16
CA PHE A 246 -0.92 9.32 3.66
C PHE A 246 0.20 9.08 4.68
N MET A 247 0.69 10.13 5.30
CA MET A 247 1.75 10.03 6.30
C MET A 247 1.34 9.19 7.51
N MET A 248 0.10 9.34 8.01
CA MET A 248 -0.39 8.48 9.09
C MET A 248 -0.52 7.03 8.64
N GLY A 249 -1.05 6.79 7.45
CA GLY A 249 -1.09 5.45 6.86
C GLY A 249 0.29 4.81 6.79
N SER A 250 1.30 5.52 6.28
CA SER A 250 2.70 5.04 6.19
C SER A 250 3.33 4.74 7.56
N ILE A 251 3.00 5.52 8.58
CA ILE A 251 3.45 5.26 9.95
C ILE A 251 2.81 3.99 10.50
N LEU A 252 1.50 3.82 10.31
CA LEU A 252 0.76 2.63 10.75
C LEU A 252 1.16 1.38 9.97
N ALA A 253 1.55 1.51 8.70
CA ALA A 253 2.06 0.42 7.86
C ALA A 253 3.28 -0.31 8.47
N GLU A 254 4.08 0.37 9.26
CA GLU A 254 5.26 -0.22 9.93
C GLU A 254 4.90 -0.88 11.29
N THR A 255 3.63 -0.82 11.73
CA THR A 255 3.15 -1.45 12.97
C THR A 255 2.77 -2.92 12.78
N LEU A 256 2.66 -3.67 13.88
CA LEU A 256 2.22 -5.08 13.85
C LEU A 256 0.75 -5.22 13.49
N GLU A 257 -0.03 -4.20 13.76
CA GLU A 257 -1.47 -4.14 13.54
C GLU A 257 -1.86 -3.69 12.12
N ALA A 258 -0.88 -3.38 11.25
CA ALA A 258 -1.10 -2.82 9.92
C ALA A 258 -2.14 -3.58 9.09
N GLU A 259 -2.02 -4.92 9.00
CA GLU A 259 -2.97 -5.75 8.23
C GLU A 259 -4.38 -5.76 8.82
N GLN A 260 -4.48 -5.71 10.15
CA GLN A 260 -5.78 -5.64 10.81
C GLN A 260 -6.43 -4.27 10.60
N ILE A 261 -5.64 -3.19 10.66
CA ILE A 261 -6.09 -1.82 10.39
C ILE A 261 -6.57 -1.72 8.94
N GLU A 262 -5.79 -2.23 7.98
CA GLU A 262 -6.16 -2.25 6.57
C GLU A 262 -7.50 -2.96 6.34
N ARG A 263 -7.70 -4.15 6.93
CA ARG A 263 -8.95 -4.91 6.81
C ARG A 263 -10.17 -4.20 7.38
N VAL A 264 -10.03 -3.46 8.48
CA VAL A 264 -11.17 -2.76 9.09
C VAL A 264 -11.45 -1.41 8.42
N VAL A 265 -10.44 -0.77 7.82
CA VAL A 265 -10.57 0.52 7.12
C VAL A 265 -11.02 0.34 5.66
N SER A 266 -10.67 -0.77 4.99
CA SER A 266 -10.99 -0.99 3.58
C SER A 266 -12.46 -0.78 3.23
N PRO A 267 -13.46 -1.29 3.97
CA PRO A 267 -14.86 -1.02 3.66
C PRO A 267 -15.24 0.47 3.73
N VAL A 268 -14.62 1.20 4.65
CA VAL A 268 -14.83 2.65 4.80
C VAL A 268 -14.22 3.40 3.60
N LYS A 269 -13.00 3.03 3.21
CA LYS A 269 -12.35 3.55 2.00
C LYS A 269 -13.20 3.30 0.75
N ASP A 270 -13.73 2.09 0.61
CA ASP A 270 -14.52 1.73 -0.57
C ASP A 270 -15.80 2.58 -0.68
N LEU A 271 -16.48 2.82 0.45
CA LEU A 271 -17.67 3.67 0.49
C LEU A 271 -17.33 5.13 0.16
N PHE A 272 -16.37 5.72 0.86
CA PHE A 272 -16.01 7.13 0.64
C PHE A 272 -15.26 7.35 -0.67
N GLY A 273 -14.52 6.35 -1.14
CA GLY A 273 -13.92 6.34 -2.47
C GLY A 273 -14.98 6.37 -3.58
N ALA A 274 -16.06 5.59 -3.44
CA ALA A 274 -17.17 5.65 -4.37
C ALA A 274 -17.82 7.05 -4.40
N ILE A 275 -18.05 7.67 -3.24
CA ILE A 275 -18.58 9.03 -3.12
C ILE A 275 -17.65 10.04 -3.81
N PHE A 276 -16.35 9.93 -3.59
CA PHE A 276 -15.34 10.76 -4.24
C PHE A 276 -15.42 10.66 -5.77
N PHE A 277 -15.37 9.45 -6.34
CA PHE A 277 -15.41 9.29 -7.79
C PHE A 277 -16.76 9.70 -8.41
N VAL A 278 -17.86 9.52 -7.70
CA VAL A 278 -19.17 10.06 -8.12
C VAL A 278 -19.13 11.58 -8.12
N SER A 279 -18.58 12.21 -7.08
CA SER A 279 -18.40 13.67 -7.03
C SER A 279 -17.54 14.19 -8.18
N VAL A 280 -16.45 13.47 -8.49
CA VAL A 280 -15.60 13.76 -9.68
C VAL A 280 -16.43 13.75 -10.97
N GLY A 281 -17.30 12.75 -11.13
CA GLY A 281 -18.19 12.65 -12.29
C GLY A 281 -19.21 13.77 -12.38
N MET A 282 -19.73 14.26 -11.25
CA MET A 282 -20.70 15.38 -11.20
C MET A 282 -20.11 16.71 -11.69
N LEU A 283 -18.80 16.90 -11.56
CA LEU A 283 -18.10 18.10 -12.03
C LEU A 283 -17.87 18.12 -13.55
N VAL A 284 -18.23 17.05 -14.24
CA VAL A 284 -18.09 16.98 -15.70
C VAL A 284 -19.24 17.74 -16.38
N ASP A 285 -18.88 18.85 -17.01
CA ASP A 285 -19.83 19.66 -17.78
C ASP A 285 -19.74 19.28 -19.27
N PRO A 286 -20.85 18.81 -19.89
CA PRO A 286 -20.90 18.50 -21.32
C PRO A 286 -20.55 19.68 -22.22
N ALA A 287 -20.87 20.91 -21.80
CA ALA A 287 -20.55 22.11 -22.58
C ALA A 287 -19.04 22.37 -22.62
N VAL A 288 -18.34 22.13 -21.50
CA VAL A 288 -16.88 22.21 -21.45
C VAL A 288 -16.26 21.12 -22.33
N LEU A 289 -16.80 19.89 -22.31
CA LEU A 289 -16.31 18.81 -23.17
C LEU A 289 -16.46 19.14 -24.66
N ALA A 290 -17.59 19.73 -25.05
CA ALA A 290 -17.81 20.16 -26.43
C ALA A 290 -16.87 21.29 -26.86
N THR A 291 -16.57 22.25 -25.98
CA THR A 291 -15.69 23.36 -26.23
C THR A 291 -14.21 22.93 -26.33
N TYR A 292 -13.78 22.00 -25.44
CA TYR A 292 -12.39 21.54 -25.32
C TYR A 292 -12.15 20.18 -25.98
N TRP A 293 -12.99 19.74 -26.95
CA TRP A 293 -12.83 18.42 -27.61
C TRP A 293 -11.46 18.25 -28.26
N LEU A 294 -10.90 19.31 -28.88
CA LEU A 294 -9.58 19.24 -29.53
C LEU A 294 -8.44 19.10 -28.48
N PRO A 295 -8.36 19.95 -27.44
CA PRO A 295 -7.44 19.69 -26.33
C PRO A 295 -7.56 18.28 -25.73
N ILE A 296 -8.77 17.76 -25.47
CA ILE A 296 -9.00 16.41 -24.95
C ILE A 296 -8.38 15.37 -25.89
N LEU A 297 -8.64 15.47 -27.20
CA LEU A 297 -8.08 14.54 -28.18
C LEU A 297 -6.53 14.59 -28.21
N VAL A 298 -5.96 15.80 -28.23
CA VAL A 298 -4.49 15.99 -28.24
C VAL A 298 -3.85 15.45 -26.96
N ILE A 299 -4.46 15.69 -25.79
CA ILE A 299 -3.96 15.18 -24.53
C ILE A 299 -4.05 13.64 -24.48
N CYS A 300 -5.15 13.05 -24.96
CA CYS A 300 -5.27 11.58 -25.07
C CYS A 300 -4.16 10.99 -25.95
N LEU A 301 -3.92 11.58 -27.11
CA LEU A 301 -2.85 11.13 -28.00
C LEU A 301 -1.46 11.34 -27.39
N ALA A 302 -1.25 12.46 -26.68
CA ALA A 302 0.00 12.76 -25.99
C ALA A 302 0.29 11.74 -24.88
N ILE A 303 -0.73 11.27 -24.15
CA ILE A 303 -0.58 10.24 -23.12
C ILE A 303 -0.28 8.90 -23.78
N ILE A 304 -1.09 8.46 -24.73
CA ILE A 304 -0.93 7.15 -25.39
C ILE A 304 0.43 7.06 -26.08
N ALA A 305 0.78 8.05 -26.91
CA ALA A 305 2.06 8.08 -27.59
C ALA A 305 3.22 8.37 -26.64
N GLY A 306 3.06 9.30 -25.71
CA GLY A 306 4.08 9.66 -24.73
C GLY A 306 4.45 8.49 -23.84
N GLN A 307 3.47 7.79 -23.26
CA GLN A 307 3.73 6.60 -22.43
C GLN A 307 4.31 5.44 -23.26
N ALA A 308 3.81 5.19 -24.46
CA ALA A 308 4.38 4.18 -25.34
C ALA A 308 5.87 4.45 -25.64
N VAL A 309 6.27 5.70 -25.89
CA VAL A 309 7.65 6.09 -26.21
C VAL A 309 8.48 6.28 -24.94
N PHE A 310 8.07 7.22 -24.09
CA PHE A 310 8.86 7.59 -22.91
C PHE A 310 8.80 6.53 -21.80
N GLY A 311 7.66 5.83 -21.63
CA GLY A 311 7.56 4.68 -20.77
C GLY A 311 8.52 3.57 -21.22
N THR A 312 8.50 3.19 -22.51
CA THR A 312 9.43 2.21 -23.07
C THR A 312 10.88 2.63 -22.86
N THR A 313 11.24 3.88 -23.16
CA THR A 313 12.61 4.37 -22.97
C THR A 313 13.02 4.39 -21.51
N SER A 314 12.13 4.68 -20.59
CA SER A 314 12.38 4.69 -19.15
C SER A 314 12.66 3.28 -18.60
N PHE A 315 11.91 2.26 -19.05
CA PHE A 315 12.22 0.87 -18.73
C PHE A 315 13.54 0.41 -19.36
N LEU A 316 13.91 0.87 -20.55
CA LEU A 316 15.23 0.60 -21.13
C LEU A 316 16.36 1.27 -20.34
N LEU A 317 16.17 2.50 -19.87
CA LEU A 317 17.12 3.21 -19.02
C LEU A 317 17.30 2.49 -17.66
N SER A 318 16.26 1.85 -17.15
CA SER A 318 16.32 1.04 -15.94
C SER A 318 17.05 -0.30 -16.11
N GLY A 319 17.46 -0.63 -17.35
CA GLY A 319 18.17 -1.85 -17.68
C GLY A 319 17.26 -3.04 -18.00
N GLN A 320 15.98 -2.83 -18.26
CA GLN A 320 15.08 -3.91 -18.68
C GLN A 320 15.27 -4.24 -20.17
N PRO A 321 15.12 -5.51 -20.58
CA PRO A 321 15.17 -5.90 -21.98
C PRO A 321 14.03 -5.27 -22.78
N LEU A 322 14.25 -5.07 -24.10
CA LEU A 322 13.32 -4.35 -24.97
C LEU A 322 11.89 -4.89 -24.93
N ARG A 323 11.72 -6.22 -24.85
CA ARG A 323 10.39 -6.86 -24.73
C ARG A 323 9.64 -6.38 -23.50
N ILE A 324 10.29 -6.40 -22.33
CA ILE A 324 9.71 -5.93 -21.06
C ILE A 324 9.48 -4.42 -21.10
N ALA A 325 10.40 -3.67 -21.68
CA ALA A 325 10.31 -2.22 -21.80
C ALA A 325 9.11 -1.77 -22.63
N VAL A 326 8.88 -2.39 -23.80
CA VAL A 326 7.70 -2.11 -24.64
C VAL A 326 6.41 -2.49 -23.93
N GLN A 327 6.36 -3.68 -23.32
CA GLN A 327 5.18 -4.11 -22.56
C GLN A 327 4.90 -3.18 -21.37
N GLY A 328 5.95 -2.73 -20.68
CA GLY A 328 5.84 -1.78 -19.57
C GLY A 328 5.32 -0.41 -20.01
N GLY A 329 5.95 0.21 -21.01
CA GLY A 329 5.55 1.54 -21.49
C GLY A 329 4.11 1.58 -22.01
N PHE A 330 3.69 0.55 -22.77
CA PHE A 330 2.32 0.44 -23.27
C PHE A 330 1.30 0.20 -22.14
N SER A 331 1.70 -0.42 -21.05
CA SER A 331 0.81 -0.64 -19.91
C SER A 331 0.52 0.61 -19.11
N LEU A 332 1.42 1.61 -19.13
CA LEU A 332 1.26 2.88 -18.41
C LEU A 332 0.37 3.90 -19.14
N ALA A 333 -0.16 3.61 -20.33
CA ALA A 333 -0.80 4.54 -21.26
C ALA A 333 -2.20 5.03 -20.80
N GLN A 334 -2.31 5.53 -19.59
CA GLN A 334 -3.55 6.09 -19.02
C GLN A 334 -3.26 7.08 -17.89
N ILE A 335 -4.27 7.90 -17.52
CA ILE A 335 -4.20 8.79 -16.34
C ILE A 335 -4.77 8.08 -15.12
N GLY A 336 -4.05 8.20 -13.99
CA GLY A 336 -4.45 7.67 -12.70
C GLY A 336 -5.37 8.57 -11.88
N GLU A 337 -5.87 8.04 -10.78
CA GLU A 337 -6.70 8.73 -9.80
C GLU A 337 -6.02 9.93 -9.12
N PHE A 338 -4.70 9.91 -9.00
CA PHE A 338 -3.92 11.04 -8.48
C PHE A 338 -4.09 12.32 -9.32
N ALA A 339 -4.37 12.20 -10.61
CA ALA A 339 -4.64 13.35 -11.46
C ALA A 339 -5.88 14.13 -10.99
N PHE A 340 -6.91 13.43 -10.49
CA PHE A 340 -8.11 14.08 -9.95
C PHE A 340 -7.82 14.80 -8.63
N ILE A 341 -6.94 14.22 -7.82
CA ILE A 341 -6.50 14.82 -6.55
C ILE A 341 -5.68 16.08 -6.83
N LEU A 342 -4.79 16.04 -7.82
CA LEU A 342 -4.03 17.22 -8.27
C LEU A 342 -4.94 18.28 -8.87
N ALA A 343 -5.95 17.89 -9.65
CA ALA A 343 -6.91 18.82 -10.23
C ALA A 343 -7.72 19.52 -9.13
N SER A 344 -8.24 18.74 -8.15
CA SER A 344 -8.93 19.27 -6.96
C SER A 344 -8.03 20.21 -6.14
N LEU A 345 -6.77 19.84 -5.94
CA LEU A 345 -5.79 20.67 -5.25
C LEU A 345 -5.58 22.01 -5.96
N GLY A 346 -5.41 22.00 -7.29
CA GLY A 346 -5.23 23.19 -8.09
C GLY A 346 -6.43 24.14 -8.01
N THR A 347 -7.63 23.59 -8.06
CA THR A 347 -8.90 24.33 -7.89
C THR A 347 -9.02 24.90 -6.48
N THR A 348 -8.75 24.10 -5.44
CA THR A 348 -8.81 24.53 -4.03
C THR A 348 -7.82 25.66 -3.73
N LEU A 349 -6.64 25.63 -4.33
CA LEU A 349 -5.63 26.67 -4.20
C LEU A 349 -5.91 27.90 -5.09
N GLY A 350 -6.92 27.84 -5.97
CA GLY A 350 -7.28 28.93 -6.89
C GLY A 350 -6.20 29.25 -7.91
N VAL A 351 -5.35 28.27 -8.29
CA VAL A 351 -4.22 28.46 -9.22
C VAL A 351 -4.47 27.80 -10.57
N THR A 352 -5.47 26.94 -10.69
CA THR A 352 -5.91 26.33 -11.96
C THR A 352 -7.27 26.86 -12.37
N SER A 353 -7.52 26.88 -13.68
CA SER A 353 -8.80 27.29 -14.25
C SER A 353 -9.82 26.15 -14.17
N ASP A 354 -11.12 26.48 -14.04
CA ASP A 354 -12.21 25.54 -13.82
C ASP A 354 -12.39 24.51 -14.95
N PHE A 355 -11.98 24.84 -16.18
CA PHE A 355 -12.06 23.91 -17.32
C PHE A 355 -11.10 22.72 -17.21
N LEU A 356 -9.99 22.88 -16.48
CA LEU A 356 -8.91 21.88 -16.46
C LEU A 356 -9.39 20.56 -15.83
N TYR A 357 -10.16 20.67 -14.76
CA TYR A 357 -10.69 19.50 -14.04
C TYR A 357 -11.58 18.62 -14.94
N PRO A 358 -12.67 19.13 -15.57
CA PRO A 358 -13.50 18.33 -16.49
C PRO A 358 -12.73 17.74 -17.67
N VAL A 359 -11.76 18.48 -18.22
CA VAL A 359 -10.90 18.02 -19.33
C VAL A 359 -10.10 16.79 -18.91
N VAL A 360 -9.44 16.84 -17.75
CA VAL A 360 -8.62 15.73 -17.26
C VAL A 360 -9.49 14.50 -16.93
N VAL A 361 -10.68 14.70 -16.38
CA VAL A 361 -11.64 13.60 -16.14
C VAL A 361 -12.03 12.93 -17.46
N ALA A 362 -12.36 13.69 -18.48
CA ALA A 362 -12.70 13.14 -19.81
C ALA A 362 -11.53 12.35 -20.41
N VAL A 363 -10.33 12.90 -20.36
CA VAL A 363 -9.11 12.23 -20.83
C VAL A 363 -8.86 10.93 -20.09
N SER A 364 -9.05 10.93 -18.75
CA SER A 364 -8.87 9.73 -17.94
C SER A 364 -9.86 8.62 -18.31
N ILE A 365 -11.14 8.96 -18.52
CA ILE A 365 -12.17 8.00 -18.97
C ILE A 365 -11.76 7.36 -20.29
N ILE A 366 -11.38 8.19 -21.28
CA ILE A 366 -10.99 7.73 -22.61
C ILE A 366 -9.74 6.83 -22.53
N THR A 367 -8.69 7.28 -21.86
CA THR A 367 -7.43 6.54 -21.78
C THR A 367 -7.58 5.24 -20.98
N THR A 368 -8.42 5.22 -19.92
CA THR A 368 -8.75 4.01 -19.18
C THR A 368 -9.46 2.98 -20.08
N PHE A 369 -10.39 3.42 -20.90
CA PHE A 369 -11.07 2.53 -21.85
C PHE A 369 -10.07 1.90 -22.85
N PHE A 370 -9.06 2.65 -23.27
CA PHE A 370 -8.03 2.14 -24.19
C PHE A 370 -6.96 1.26 -23.53
N THR A 371 -6.82 1.26 -22.21
CA THR A 371 -5.76 0.52 -21.49
C THR A 371 -5.64 -0.95 -21.88
N PRO A 372 -6.70 -1.80 -21.89
CA PRO A 372 -6.58 -3.20 -22.28
C PRO A 372 -6.11 -3.39 -23.72
N TYR A 373 -6.48 -2.46 -24.62
CA TYR A 373 -6.07 -2.50 -26.01
C TYR A 373 -4.59 -2.15 -26.17
N MET A 374 -4.11 -1.16 -25.40
CA MET A 374 -2.70 -0.78 -25.37
C MET A 374 -1.83 -1.92 -24.84
N ILE A 375 -2.22 -2.58 -23.74
CA ILE A 375 -1.50 -3.73 -23.21
C ILE A 375 -1.40 -4.86 -24.26
N ARG A 376 -2.48 -5.14 -24.98
CA ARG A 376 -2.48 -6.15 -26.08
C ARG A 376 -1.63 -5.72 -27.26
N ALA A 377 -1.62 -4.44 -27.61
CA ALA A 377 -0.84 -3.87 -28.71
C ALA A 377 0.68 -3.92 -28.46
N ALA A 378 1.12 -4.03 -27.22
CA ALA A 378 2.54 -4.10 -26.87
C ALA A 378 3.27 -5.28 -27.55
N ARG A 379 2.66 -6.45 -27.60
CA ARG A 379 3.27 -7.66 -28.20
C ARG A 379 3.50 -7.54 -29.71
N PRO A 380 2.49 -7.17 -30.53
CA PRO A 380 2.71 -6.98 -31.97
C PRO A 380 3.66 -5.80 -32.26
N THR A 381 3.64 -4.74 -31.46
CA THR A 381 4.57 -3.61 -31.60
C THR A 381 6.01 -4.04 -31.33
N TYR A 382 6.26 -4.86 -30.32
CA TYR A 382 7.58 -5.43 -30.07
C TYR A 382 8.06 -6.27 -31.26
N GLN A 383 7.20 -7.15 -31.82
CA GLN A 383 7.55 -7.97 -32.98
C GLN A 383 7.84 -7.14 -34.25
N TRP A 384 7.11 -6.03 -34.43
CA TRP A 384 7.38 -5.11 -35.51
C TRP A 384 8.71 -4.37 -35.30
N LEU A 385 8.97 -3.92 -34.07
CA LEU A 385 10.20 -3.24 -33.71
C LEU A 385 11.44 -4.14 -33.85
N GLU A 386 11.31 -5.42 -33.49
CA GLU A 386 12.35 -6.45 -33.66
C GLU A 386 12.76 -6.66 -35.11
N ARG A 387 11.84 -6.46 -36.08
CA ARG A 387 12.13 -6.57 -37.51
C ARG A 387 12.84 -5.33 -38.07
N ILE A 388 12.63 -4.16 -37.47
CA ILE A 388 13.17 -2.86 -37.97
C ILE A 388 14.51 -2.54 -37.32
N VAL A 389 14.68 -2.87 -36.06
CA VAL A 389 15.89 -2.54 -35.30
C VAL A 389 17.04 -3.48 -35.72
N PRO A 390 18.22 -2.93 -36.16
CA PRO A 390 19.36 -3.73 -36.53
C PRO A 390 19.81 -4.67 -35.41
N ALA A 391 20.21 -5.91 -35.75
CA ALA A 391 20.61 -6.95 -34.81
C ALA A 391 21.70 -6.49 -33.82
N ASN A 392 22.63 -5.65 -34.28
CA ASN A 392 23.71 -5.10 -33.43
C ASN A 392 23.19 -4.18 -32.30
N VAL A 393 22.09 -3.43 -32.55
CA VAL A 393 21.45 -2.59 -31.54
C VAL A 393 20.65 -3.45 -30.59
N MET A 394 19.96 -4.47 -31.12
CA MET A 394 19.19 -5.44 -30.35
C MET A 394 20.08 -6.20 -29.36
N GLN A 395 21.24 -6.69 -29.81
CA GLN A 395 22.23 -7.35 -28.95
C GLN A 395 22.74 -6.41 -27.84
N ARG A 396 23.06 -5.16 -28.18
CA ARG A 396 23.51 -4.16 -27.15
C ARG A 396 22.44 -3.87 -26.13
N LEU A 397 21.17 -3.81 -26.52
CA LEU A 397 20.04 -3.61 -25.61
C LEU A 397 19.80 -4.85 -24.72
N ALA A 398 19.92 -6.06 -25.28
CA ALA A 398 19.85 -7.31 -24.54
C ALA A 398 21.01 -7.48 -23.54
N GLU A 399 22.24 -7.11 -23.94
CA GLU A 399 23.43 -7.16 -23.05
C GLU A 399 23.36 -6.14 -21.91
N ARG A 400 22.71 -4.97 -22.12
CA ARG A 400 22.47 -4.02 -21.02
C ARG A 400 21.50 -4.57 -20.02
N GLY A 401 20.43 -5.25 -20.45
CA GLY A 401 19.49 -5.93 -19.57
C GLY A 401 20.13 -7.04 -18.72
N THR A 402 21.11 -7.76 -19.25
CA THR A 402 21.85 -8.78 -18.49
C THR A 402 22.92 -8.20 -17.56
N LYS A 403 23.49 -7.05 -17.88
CA LYS A 403 24.49 -6.36 -17.02
C LYS A 403 23.87 -5.52 -15.90
N ALA A 404 22.59 -5.12 -16.03
CA ALA A 404 21.86 -4.39 -15.01
C ALA A 404 21.22 -5.31 -13.96
N ALA A 405 21.25 -6.64 -14.17
CA ALA A 405 20.98 -7.57 -13.07
C ALA A 405 21.87 -7.21 -11.88
N PRO A 406 21.34 -7.15 -10.64
CA PRO A 406 22.15 -6.84 -9.49
C PRO A 406 23.30 -7.83 -9.44
N THR A 407 24.43 -7.41 -9.95
CA THR A 407 25.72 -8.08 -9.68
C THR A 407 25.70 -8.23 -8.18
N ILE A 408 25.74 -9.48 -7.70
CA ILE A 408 26.01 -9.89 -6.32
C ILE A 408 26.68 -8.72 -5.64
N ALA A 409 26.03 -8.15 -4.62
CA ALA A 409 26.37 -6.90 -3.99
C ALA A 409 27.88 -6.66 -4.09
N ARG A 410 28.27 -5.80 -5.05
CA ARG A 410 29.66 -5.32 -5.10
C ARG A 410 29.86 -4.80 -3.71
N GLU A 411 30.75 -5.40 -2.94
CA GLU A 411 30.99 -5.04 -1.55
C GLU A 411 31.04 -3.52 -1.50
N GLU A 412 29.92 -2.91 -1.09
CA GLU A 412 29.87 -1.44 -0.96
C GLU A 412 30.99 -1.12 -0.01
N GLY A 413 31.94 -0.34 -0.47
CA GLY A 413 33.11 -0.04 0.31
C GLY A 413 32.69 0.39 1.71
N VAL A 414 33.32 -0.13 2.73
CA VAL A 414 33.05 0.10 4.15
C VAL A 414 32.80 1.60 4.42
N TRP A 415 33.51 2.48 3.71
CA TRP A 415 33.32 3.93 3.73
C TRP A 415 31.93 4.38 3.28
N LYS A 416 31.42 3.86 2.17
CA LYS A 416 30.10 4.27 1.66
C LYS A 416 29.01 3.86 2.63
N ARG A 417 29.06 2.65 3.17
CA ARG A 417 28.13 2.17 4.20
C ARG A 417 28.16 3.04 5.45
N LEU A 418 29.35 3.35 5.94
CA LEU A 418 29.51 4.21 7.11
C LEU A 418 28.99 5.63 6.87
N LEU A 419 29.35 6.28 5.75
CA LEU A 419 28.92 7.64 5.44
C LEU A 419 27.41 7.74 5.26
N THR A 420 26.78 6.83 4.51
CA THR A 420 25.33 6.80 4.34
C THR A 420 24.62 6.64 5.69
N ALA A 421 25.12 5.75 6.54
CA ALA A 421 24.56 5.55 7.87
C ALA A 421 24.78 6.76 8.79
N LEU A 422 25.91 7.46 8.68
CA LEU A 422 26.17 8.70 9.43
C LEU A 422 25.27 9.85 8.98
N VAL A 423 25.13 10.07 7.68
CA VAL A 423 24.27 11.15 7.13
C VAL A 423 22.81 10.92 7.54
N SER A 424 22.29 9.70 7.37
CA SER A 424 20.94 9.33 7.79
C SER A 424 20.72 9.55 9.30
N GLN A 425 21.71 9.15 10.11
CA GLN A 425 21.66 9.33 11.56
C GLN A 425 21.66 10.81 11.97
N VAL A 426 22.60 11.59 11.44
CA VAL A 426 22.71 13.03 11.75
C VAL A 426 21.43 13.74 11.31
N GLY A 427 20.92 13.45 10.12
CA GLY A 427 19.66 14.02 9.62
C GLY A 427 18.50 13.75 10.58
N ALA A 428 18.27 12.49 10.96
CA ALA A 428 17.16 12.13 11.84
C ALA A 428 17.25 12.80 13.24
N TYR A 429 18.42 12.70 13.88
CA TYR A 429 18.56 13.26 15.24
C TYR A 429 18.67 14.79 15.27
N LEU A 430 19.22 15.40 14.22
CA LEU A 430 19.20 16.86 14.07
C LEU A 430 17.75 17.37 13.91
N THR A 431 16.96 16.72 13.05
CA THR A 431 15.53 17.06 12.88
C THR A 431 14.77 16.96 14.19
N LEU A 432 14.99 15.90 14.97
CA LEU A 432 14.38 15.79 16.31
C LEU A 432 14.84 16.87 17.27
N SER A 433 16.12 17.21 17.28
CA SER A 433 16.64 18.28 18.13
C SER A 433 16.04 19.64 17.75
N VAL A 434 15.99 19.96 16.45
CA VAL A 434 15.36 21.18 15.94
C VAL A 434 13.88 21.23 16.28
N ALA A 435 13.15 20.12 16.13
CA ALA A 435 11.74 20.05 16.49
C ALA A 435 11.50 20.31 17.98
N VAL A 436 12.31 19.73 18.88
CA VAL A 436 12.23 20.00 20.31
C VAL A 436 12.47 21.48 20.60
N ILE A 437 13.45 22.09 19.96
CA ILE A 437 13.76 23.52 20.12
C ILE A 437 12.57 24.39 19.65
N LEU A 438 12.02 24.12 18.46
CA LEU A 438 10.89 24.87 17.91
C LEU A 438 9.64 24.75 18.78
N ILE A 439 9.29 23.53 19.22
CA ILE A 439 8.14 23.29 20.12
C ILE A 439 8.37 24.01 21.45
N SER A 440 9.56 23.95 22.01
CA SER A 440 9.89 24.62 23.25
C SER A 440 9.76 26.15 23.12
N PHE A 441 10.20 26.72 22.00
CA PHE A 441 10.11 28.17 21.80
C PHE A 441 8.69 28.63 21.45
N SER A 442 7.88 27.81 20.80
CA SER A 442 6.50 28.17 20.46
C SER A 442 5.51 27.99 21.63
N VAL A 443 5.72 26.99 22.49
CA VAL A 443 4.77 26.64 23.56
C VAL A 443 5.34 26.89 24.94
N LEU A 444 6.55 26.37 25.24
CA LEU A 444 7.12 26.41 26.57
C LEU A 444 7.62 27.82 26.93
N LEU A 445 8.18 28.56 25.98
CA LEU A 445 8.73 29.92 26.25
C LEU A 445 7.65 30.93 26.64
N PRO A 446 6.50 31.08 25.91
CA PRO A 446 5.45 31.97 26.35
C PRO A 446 4.86 31.56 27.70
N LEU A 447 4.69 30.26 27.94
CA LEU A 447 4.18 29.73 29.20
C LEU A 447 5.14 30.03 30.38
N SER A 448 6.44 29.78 30.21
CA SER A 448 7.45 30.02 31.25
C SER A 448 7.63 31.51 31.55
N ARG A 449 7.54 32.36 30.51
CA ARG A 449 7.58 33.83 30.72
C ARG A 449 6.34 34.34 31.44
N ALA A 450 5.16 33.79 31.18
CA ALA A 450 3.94 34.15 31.88
C ALA A 450 3.97 33.79 33.38
N LEU A 451 4.61 32.65 33.72
CA LEU A 451 4.67 32.13 35.10
C LEU A 451 5.83 32.74 35.92
N LEU A 452 7.00 32.95 35.32
CA LEU A 452 8.26 33.23 36.03
C LEU A 452 8.90 34.56 35.63
N GLY A 453 8.25 35.32 34.73
CA GLY A 453 8.80 36.57 34.20
C GLY A 453 9.86 36.30 33.10
N HIS A 454 10.37 37.40 32.52
CA HIS A 454 11.19 37.32 31.29
C HIS A 454 12.52 36.56 31.48
N TRP A 455 13.30 36.87 32.51
CA TRP A 455 14.63 36.29 32.72
C TRP A 455 14.60 34.83 33.18
N TRP A 456 13.84 34.56 34.23
CA TRP A 456 13.68 33.21 34.77
C TRP A 456 12.91 32.31 33.81
N GLY A 457 11.94 32.84 33.07
CA GLY A 457 11.23 32.11 32.04
C GLY A 457 12.16 31.65 30.91
N ASN A 458 13.08 32.51 30.44
CA ASN A 458 14.09 32.13 29.45
C ASN A 458 15.05 31.07 29.98
N ALA A 459 15.52 31.20 31.23
CA ALA A 459 16.44 30.25 31.83
C ALA A 459 15.80 28.87 32.00
N VAL A 460 14.58 28.79 32.51
CA VAL A 460 13.84 27.53 32.68
C VAL A 460 13.52 26.89 31.33
N CYS A 461 13.05 27.67 30.34
CA CYS A 461 12.81 27.20 28.99
C CYS A 461 14.08 26.63 28.36
N GLY A 462 15.21 27.36 28.47
CA GLY A 462 16.51 26.89 27.93
C GLY A 462 16.99 25.61 28.60
N LEU A 463 16.91 25.53 29.92
CA LEU A 463 17.30 24.32 30.66
C LEU A 463 16.47 23.10 30.27
N LEU A 464 15.13 23.21 30.22
CA LEU A 464 14.24 22.14 29.85
C LEU A 464 14.45 21.71 28.39
N THR A 465 14.61 22.67 27.48
CA THR A 465 14.91 22.40 26.07
C THR A 465 16.20 21.59 25.91
N LEU A 466 17.26 21.96 26.60
CA LEU A 466 18.56 21.29 26.58
C LEU A 466 18.48 19.88 27.19
N ILE A 467 17.75 19.72 28.30
CA ILE A 467 17.54 18.40 28.93
C ILE A 467 16.82 17.46 27.98
N VAL A 468 15.72 17.92 27.37
CA VAL A 468 14.92 17.09 26.43
C VAL A 468 15.71 16.79 25.14
N SER A 469 16.50 17.75 24.63
CA SER A 469 17.34 17.56 23.44
C SER A 469 18.60 16.72 23.69
N SER A 470 19.03 16.57 24.95
CA SER A 470 20.31 15.96 25.31
C SER A 470 20.54 14.54 24.72
N PRO A 471 19.56 13.61 24.69
CA PRO A 471 19.78 12.27 24.12
C PRO A 471 19.96 12.33 22.61
N PHE A 472 19.28 13.25 21.93
CA PHE A 472 19.41 13.43 20.47
C PHE A 472 20.74 14.05 20.10
N LEU A 473 21.15 15.12 20.80
CA LEU A 473 22.44 15.78 20.60
C LEU A 473 23.61 14.80 20.82
N ARG A 474 23.52 13.98 21.86
CA ARG A 474 24.51 12.92 22.08
C ARG A 474 24.51 11.89 20.96
N ALA A 475 23.35 11.46 20.47
CA ALA A 475 23.23 10.48 19.41
C ALA A 475 23.82 10.99 18.08
N ILE A 476 23.72 12.28 17.76
CA ILE A 476 24.38 12.90 16.60
C ILE A 476 25.88 12.61 16.64
N VAL A 477 26.53 12.78 17.81
CA VAL A 477 27.98 12.71 17.92
C VAL A 477 28.50 11.27 18.05
N MET A 478 27.89 10.46 18.95
CA MET A 478 28.54 9.25 19.46
C MET A 478 28.05 7.91 18.87
N ARG A 479 26.86 7.85 18.28
CA ARG A 479 26.22 6.58 17.96
C ARG A 479 27.07 5.62 17.10
N LYS A 480 27.49 6.05 15.93
CA LYS A 480 28.22 5.20 14.97
C LYS A 480 29.70 5.00 15.27
N ASN A 481 30.26 5.67 16.29
CA ASN A 481 31.65 5.51 16.68
C ASN A 481 31.96 4.11 17.27
N HIS A 482 30.93 3.36 17.65
CA HIS A 482 31.05 1.99 18.16
C HIS A 482 30.62 0.93 17.15
N SER A 483 30.39 1.30 15.86
CA SER A 483 30.04 0.34 14.80
C SER A 483 31.26 -0.50 14.37
N GLU A 484 31.00 -1.68 13.82
CA GLU A 484 32.07 -2.55 13.30
C GLU A 484 32.79 -1.86 12.14
N GLU A 485 32.08 -1.16 11.26
CA GLU A 485 32.67 -0.41 10.15
C GLU A 485 33.64 0.68 10.65
N TRP A 486 33.26 1.39 11.75
CA TRP A 486 34.14 2.38 12.36
C TRP A 486 35.41 1.75 12.92
N LYS A 487 35.29 0.62 13.61
CA LYS A 487 36.45 -0.12 14.17
C LYS A 487 37.33 -0.65 13.06
N GLU A 488 36.79 -1.20 12.01
CA GLU A 488 37.50 -1.72 10.86
C GLU A 488 38.33 -0.62 10.17
N LEU A 489 37.69 0.50 9.83
CA LEU A 489 38.33 1.65 9.21
C LEU A 489 39.43 2.27 10.13
N SER A 490 39.19 2.29 11.44
CA SER A 490 40.19 2.83 12.39
C SER A 490 41.47 1.99 12.47
N ARG A 491 41.43 0.69 12.08
CA ARG A 491 42.56 -0.23 12.02
C ARG A 491 43.35 -0.13 10.72
N GLN A 492 42.74 0.39 9.62
CA GLN A 492 43.33 0.36 8.26
C GLN A 492 44.42 1.42 8.01
N GLY A 493 44.62 2.43 8.88
CA GLY A 493 45.75 3.37 8.72
C GLY A 493 45.49 4.78 9.28
N ARG A 494 46.61 5.63 9.23
CA ARG A 494 46.56 7.00 9.78
C ARG A 494 45.59 7.92 9.02
N LEU A 495 45.54 7.83 7.70
CA LEU A 495 44.65 8.65 6.87
C LEU A 495 43.17 8.36 7.16
N HIS A 496 42.79 7.11 7.31
CA HIS A 496 41.46 6.71 7.66
C HIS A 496 41.06 7.21 9.06
N ARG A 497 41.97 7.16 10.01
CA ARG A 497 41.72 7.74 11.35
C ARG A 497 41.53 9.26 11.31
N MET A 498 42.30 9.99 10.51
CA MET A 498 42.11 11.43 10.31
C MET A 498 40.73 11.75 9.72
N ALA A 499 40.32 11.01 8.67
CA ALA A 499 39.00 11.20 8.08
C ALA A 499 37.84 10.88 9.07
N LEU A 500 37.97 9.84 9.87
CA LEU A 500 37.03 9.51 10.94
C LEU A 500 36.96 10.61 12.02
N TRP A 501 38.14 11.16 12.42
CA TRP A 501 38.20 12.31 13.33
C TRP A 501 37.53 13.55 12.76
N LEU A 502 37.68 13.82 11.46
CA LEU A 502 36.99 14.93 10.79
C LEU A 502 35.48 14.78 10.84
N THR A 503 34.95 13.56 10.57
CA THR A 503 33.50 13.30 10.71
C THR A 503 33.00 13.46 12.14
N PHE A 504 33.81 13.10 13.13
CA PHE A 504 33.47 13.33 14.55
C PHE A 504 33.41 14.81 14.88
N VAL A 505 34.43 15.59 14.47
CA VAL A 505 34.46 17.06 14.71
C VAL A 505 33.30 17.75 14.02
N LEU A 506 32.96 17.37 12.79
CA LEU A 506 31.82 17.91 12.05
C LEU A 506 30.49 17.65 12.79
N ARG A 507 30.27 16.43 13.26
CA ARG A 507 29.06 16.08 14.03
C ARG A 507 29.00 16.80 15.37
N TYR A 508 30.15 16.96 16.02
CA TYR A 508 30.25 17.74 17.24
C TYR A 508 29.87 19.23 17.00
N ALA A 509 30.39 19.81 15.90
CA ALA A 509 30.08 21.17 15.50
C ALA A 509 28.59 21.38 15.20
N ILE A 510 27.95 20.40 14.51
CA ILE A 510 26.49 20.42 14.26
C ILE A 510 25.70 20.42 15.57
N ALA A 511 26.05 19.55 16.51
CA ALA A 511 25.41 19.50 17.82
C ALA A 511 25.64 20.79 18.62
N ALA A 512 26.83 21.35 18.59
CA ALA A 512 27.18 22.62 19.24
C ALA A 512 26.43 23.80 18.60
N ALA A 513 26.23 23.81 17.28
CA ALA A 513 25.46 24.84 16.59
C ALA A 513 23.98 24.84 17.03
N ALA A 514 23.37 23.66 17.22
CA ALA A 514 22.02 23.57 17.75
C ALA A 514 21.90 24.13 19.17
N VAL A 515 22.85 23.83 20.04
CA VAL A 515 22.92 24.39 21.41
C VAL A 515 23.21 25.89 21.40
N TYR A 516 24.12 26.35 20.54
CA TYR A 516 24.42 27.74 20.31
C TYR A 516 23.16 28.53 19.94
N TYR A 517 22.32 27.97 19.02
CA TYR A 517 21.06 28.62 18.63
C TYR A 517 20.13 28.82 19.82
N VAL A 518 20.03 27.85 20.74
CA VAL A 518 19.23 27.97 21.97
C VAL A 518 19.75 29.08 22.86
N PHE A 519 21.06 29.18 23.11
CA PHE A 519 21.66 30.22 23.93
C PHE A 519 21.53 31.60 23.29
N ASN A 520 21.80 31.73 21.99
CA ASN A 520 21.71 32.98 21.25
C ASN A 520 20.31 33.58 21.26
N PHE A 521 19.26 32.70 21.23
CA PHE A 521 17.87 33.17 21.26
C PHE A 521 17.37 33.56 22.67
N LEU A 522 17.84 32.86 23.70
CA LEU A 522 17.30 33.02 25.05
C LEU A 522 18.13 33.97 25.96
N SER A 523 19.40 34.22 25.63
CA SER A 523 20.35 34.94 26.45
C SER A 523 20.95 36.16 25.71
N PRO A 524 21.11 37.32 26.35
CA PRO A 524 21.71 38.50 25.75
C PRO A 524 23.25 38.51 25.87
N LEU A 525 23.87 37.41 26.22
CA LEU A 525 25.33 37.35 26.38
C LEU A 525 26.04 37.54 25.03
N TRP A 526 27.32 37.95 25.06
CA TRP A 526 28.15 38.11 23.88
C TRP A 526 28.44 36.77 23.24
N TRP A 527 28.44 36.68 21.89
CA TRP A 527 28.52 35.45 21.09
C TRP A 527 29.64 34.46 21.48
N PRO A 528 30.88 34.86 21.90
CA PRO A 528 31.92 33.89 22.28
C PRO A 528 31.53 33.05 23.51
N TRP A 529 30.79 33.64 24.47
CA TRP A 529 30.29 32.92 25.63
C TRP A 529 29.25 31.88 25.25
N HIS A 530 28.41 32.19 24.28
CA HIS A 530 27.45 31.21 23.73
C HIS A 530 28.16 30.03 23.07
N VAL A 531 29.24 30.27 22.30
CA VAL A 531 30.05 29.22 21.68
C VAL A 531 30.74 28.36 22.75
N ALA A 532 31.36 29.01 23.75
CA ALA A 532 32.03 28.29 24.84
C ALA A 532 31.04 27.43 25.66
N ALA A 533 29.88 27.98 25.99
CA ALA A 533 28.80 27.27 26.68
C ALA A 533 28.24 26.11 25.84
N ALA A 534 28.06 26.30 24.53
CA ALA A 534 27.57 25.25 23.64
C ALA A 534 28.55 24.06 23.56
N ILE A 535 29.84 24.35 23.43
CA ILE A 535 30.88 23.32 23.43
C ILE A 535 30.89 22.55 24.77
N ALA A 536 30.85 23.29 25.91
CA ALA A 536 30.85 22.69 27.23
C ALA A 536 29.63 21.80 27.49
N VAL A 537 28.43 22.26 27.11
CA VAL A 537 27.16 21.54 27.29
C VAL A 537 27.11 20.26 26.44
N VAL A 538 27.55 20.33 25.19
CA VAL A 538 27.64 19.11 24.34
C VAL A 538 28.66 18.12 24.91
N GLY A 539 29.81 18.61 25.38
CA GLY A 539 30.82 17.77 26.05
C GLY A 539 30.26 17.10 27.31
N PHE A 540 29.50 17.85 28.13
CA PHE A 540 28.81 17.31 29.29
C PHE A 540 27.79 16.22 28.93
N PHE A 541 26.97 16.41 27.89
CA PHE A 541 26.02 15.41 27.43
C PHE A 541 26.69 14.13 26.90
N ILE A 542 27.83 14.25 26.27
CA ILE A 542 28.61 13.10 25.82
C ILE A 542 29.17 12.31 27.02
N ALA A 543 29.65 12.99 28.05
CA ALA A 543 30.22 12.38 29.25
C ALA A 543 29.17 11.80 30.20
N SER A 544 27.95 12.31 30.20
CA SER A 544 26.87 11.92 31.11
C SER A 544 26.41 10.48 30.94
N ARG A 545 26.41 9.70 32.02
CA ARG A 545 25.93 8.31 32.05
C ARG A 545 24.43 8.22 31.83
N GLN A 546 23.65 9.15 32.37
CA GLN A 546 22.18 9.16 32.21
C GLN A 546 21.77 9.42 30.76
N THR A 547 22.37 10.43 30.12
CA THR A 547 22.14 10.73 28.71
C THR A 547 22.51 9.53 27.80
N LYS A 548 23.60 8.82 28.15
CA LYS A 548 24.00 7.60 27.45
C LYS A 548 22.92 6.51 27.52
N TRP A 549 22.41 6.25 28.71
CA TRP A 549 21.41 5.22 28.93
C TRP A 549 20.10 5.53 28.20
N ILE A 550 19.61 6.77 28.30
CA ILE A 550 18.39 7.24 27.63
C ILE A 550 18.55 7.15 26.11
N SER A 551 19.65 7.64 25.56
CA SER A 551 19.95 7.59 24.11
C SER A 551 19.94 6.17 23.57
N ILE A 552 20.60 5.21 24.26
CA ILE A 552 20.64 3.80 23.86
C ILE A 552 19.24 3.15 23.96
N LYS A 553 18.49 3.45 25.03
CA LYS A 553 17.13 2.93 25.22
C LYS A 553 16.20 3.41 24.11
N MET A 554 16.24 4.69 23.77
CA MET A 554 15.43 5.27 22.67
C MET A 554 15.78 4.63 21.34
N GLU A 555 17.07 4.46 21.04
CA GLU A 555 17.54 3.81 19.81
C GLU A 555 17.05 2.38 19.71
N ARG A 556 17.22 1.60 20.78
CA ARG A 556 16.77 0.19 20.81
C ARG A 556 15.28 0.08 20.57
N THR A 557 14.49 0.94 21.21
CA THR A 557 13.02 0.96 21.02
C THR A 557 12.66 1.36 19.59
N PHE A 558 13.33 2.35 19.00
CA PHE A 558 13.09 2.76 17.63
C PHE A 558 13.39 1.64 16.61
N LEU A 559 14.55 0.97 16.77
CA LEU A 559 14.94 -0.15 15.90
C LEU A 559 14.03 -1.38 16.09
N GLN A 560 13.59 -1.65 17.31
CA GLN A 560 12.61 -2.71 17.56
C GLN A 560 11.26 -2.40 16.90
N ASN A 561 10.78 -1.16 16.98
CA ASN A 561 9.54 -0.75 16.32
C ASN A 561 9.66 -0.86 14.80
N LEU A 562 10.77 -0.37 14.25
CA LEU A 562 11.02 -0.39 12.81
C LEU A 562 11.16 -1.82 12.23
N ARG A 563 11.66 -2.77 13.02
CA ARG A 563 11.91 -4.17 12.58
C ARG A 563 10.82 -5.16 13.02
N SER A 564 9.82 -4.73 13.75
CA SER A 564 8.83 -5.61 14.36
C SER A 564 8.05 -6.45 13.34
N ARG A 565 7.67 -5.85 12.22
CA ARG A 565 6.94 -6.54 11.13
C ARG A 565 7.82 -7.54 10.39
N GLU A 566 9.09 -7.19 10.15
CA GLU A 566 10.06 -8.05 9.44
C GLU A 566 10.45 -9.28 10.26
N ALA A 567 10.60 -9.12 11.58
CA ALA A 567 10.85 -10.24 12.48
C ALA A 567 9.67 -11.23 12.51
N ARG A 568 8.44 -10.74 12.37
CA ARG A 568 7.25 -11.56 12.30
C ARG A 568 7.10 -12.24 10.94
N ALA A 569 7.30 -11.52 9.84
CA ALA A 569 7.29 -12.09 8.48
C ALA A 569 8.36 -13.18 8.27
N LEU A 570 9.53 -13.02 8.88
CA LEU A 570 10.58 -14.05 8.91
C LEU A 570 10.22 -15.24 9.81
N ALA A 571 9.51 -15.01 10.92
CA ALA A 571 9.03 -16.06 11.80
C ALA A 571 7.87 -16.86 11.17
N ASP A 572 7.01 -16.19 10.39
CA ASP A 572 5.86 -16.79 9.70
C ASP A 572 6.26 -17.45 8.34
N GLY A 573 7.54 -17.41 7.96
CA GLY A 573 8.09 -18.14 6.81
C GLY A 573 7.59 -17.71 5.42
N THR A 574 7.09 -16.50 5.28
CA THR A 574 6.36 -16.01 4.11
C THR A 574 7.21 -15.58 2.90
N GLU A 575 8.55 -15.51 2.99
CA GLU A 575 9.40 -15.21 1.82
C GLU A 575 10.49 -16.29 1.63
N PRO A 576 10.48 -17.06 0.53
CA PRO A 576 11.57 -17.99 0.23
C PRO A 576 12.85 -17.24 -0.15
N GLY A 577 13.92 -17.44 0.61
CA GLY A 577 15.23 -16.75 0.44
C GLY A 577 15.95 -17.03 -0.90
N TYR A 578 15.40 -17.87 -1.78
CA TYR A 578 15.95 -18.21 -3.10
C TYR A 578 15.25 -17.52 -4.28
N ALA A 579 14.13 -16.83 -4.06
CA ALA A 579 13.34 -16.17 -5.11
C ALA A 579 14.16 -15.19 -5.95
N GLY A 580 15.05 -14.42 -5.33
CA GLY A 580 15.90 -13.45 -6.02
C GLY A 580 17.02 -14.04 -6.91
N ARG A 581 17.33 -15.34 -6.80
CA ARG A 581 18.40 -15.98 -7.58
C ARG A 581 17.96 -16.55 -8.94
N LEU A 582 16.66 -16.74 -9.14
CA LEU A 582 16.08 -17.33 -10.36
C LEU A 582 15.77 -16.28 -11.43
N THR A 583 15.72 -15.01 -11.08
CA THR A 583 15.27 -13.90 -11.93
C THR A 583 16.11 -13.68 -13.21
N ASN A 584 17.33 -14.22 -13.28
CA ASN A 584 18.25 -14.01 -14.39
C ASN A 584 18.07 -14.99 -15.57
N ARG A 585 17.16 -15.98 -15.49
CA ARG A 585 17.06 -17.07 -16.49
C ARG A 585 15.66 -17.25 -17.12
N ASN A 586 14.83 -16.23 -17.17
CA ASN A 586 13.41 -16.33 -17.58
C ASN A 586 12.61 -17.38 -16.78
N ILE A 587 13.07 -17.73 -15.59
CA ILE A 587 12.42 -18.65 -14.67
C ILE A 587 12.15 -17.88 -13.39
N HIS A 588 10.92 -17.85 -12.95
CA HIS A 588 10.54 -17.18 -11.70
C HIS A 588 9.50 -18.00 -10.92
N ILE A 589 9.22 -17.55 -9.72
CA ILE A 589 8.26 -18.18 -8.85
C ILE A 589 6.98 -17.35 -8.90
N ALA A 590 5.86 -18.01 -9.19
CA ALA A 590 4.53 -17.46 -9.09
C ALA A 590 3.78 -18.09 -7.91
N GLU A 591 3.07 -17.28 -7.14
CA GLU A 591 2.15 -17.74 -6.11
C GLU A 591 0.73 -17.73 -6.68
N LEU A 592 0.09 -18.89 -6.71
CA LEU A 592 -1.24 -19.10 -7.28
C LEU A 592 -2.15 -19.71 -6.22
N GLU A 593 -3.36 -19.20 -6.09
CA GLU A 593 -4.38 -19.75 -5.20
C GLU A 593 -5.27 -20.71 -5.99
N VAL A 594 -5.47 -21.91 -5.44
CA VAL A 594 -6.33 -22.94 -6.04
C VAL A 594 -7.80 -22.53 -5.85
N PRO A 595 -8.58 -22.35 -6.93
CA PRO A 595 -9.98 -21.99 -6.83
C PRO A 595 -10.83 -23.03 -6.09
N ASP A 596 -11.89 -22.59 -5.41
CA ASP A 596 -12.79 -23.46 -4.66
C ASP A 596 -13.45 -24.56 -5.52
N ASN A 597 -13.64 -24.27 -6.80
CA ASN A 597 -14.25 -25.17 -7.79
C ASN A 597 -13.22 -25.83 -8.72
N SER A 598 -11.95 -25.89 -8.35
CA SER A 598 -10.91 -26.49 -9.17
C SER A 598 -11.10 -28.00 -9.30
N ALA A 599 -10.94 -28.52 -10.53
CA ALA A 599 -10.93 -29.97 -10.81
C ALA A 599 -9.68 -30.67 -10.21
N TRP A 600 -8.70 -29.92 -9.74
CA TRP A 600 -7.48 -30.44 -9.11
C TRP A 600 -7.67 -30.75 -7.63
N ALA A 601 -8.75 -30.29 -7.04
CA ALA A 601 -9.06 -30.52 -5.62
C ALA A 601 -9.12 -32.00 -5.27
N GLY A 602 -8.32 -32.43 -4.27
CA GLY A 602 -8.24 -33.83 -3.84
C GLY A 602 -7.39 -34.74 -4.70
N ARG A 603 -6.76 -34.22 -5.79
CA ARG A 603 -5.83 -35.01 -6.63
C ARG A 603 -4.39 -34.89 -6.14
N ARG A 604 -3.60 -35.94 -6.43
CA ARG A 604 -2.17 -35.95 -6.12
C ARG A 604 -1.37 -35.23 -7.22
N LEU A 605 -0.23 -34.65 -6.84
CA LEU A 605 0.64 -33.96 -7.79
C LEU A 605 1.12 -34.85 -8.93
N CYS A 606 1.38 -36.10 -8.65
CA CYS A 606 1.78 -37.09 -9.68
C CYS A 606 0.67 -37.35 -10.73
N GLU A 607 -0.60 -37.22 -10.37
CA GLU A 607 -1.75 -37.42 -11.28
C GLU A 607 -1.99 -36.21 -12.19
N LEU A 608 -1.51 -35.01 -11.77
CA LEU A 608 -1.73 -33.74 -12.47
C LEU A 608 -0.64 -33.40 -13.49
N ALA A 609 0.48 -34.15 -13.49
CA ALA A 609 1.58 -34.12 -14.46
C ALA A 609 2.11 -32.73 -14.86
N PHE A 610 2.07 -31.74 -13.93
CA PHE A 610 2.40 -30.32 -14.20
C PHE A 610 3.77 -30.11 -14.82
N SER A 611 4.77 -30.90 -14.42
CA SER A 611 6.13 -30.81 -14.96
C SER A 611 6.19 -31.21 -16.43
N HIS A 612 5.37 -32.16 -16.84
CA HIS A 612 5.39 -32.71 -18.19
C HIS A 612 4.48 -31.95 -19.16
N GLU A 613 3.30 -31.54 -18.71
CA GLU A 613 2.30 -30.87 -19.54
C GLU A 613 2.46 -29.37 -19.60
N ASP A 614 2.75 -28.74 -18.44
CA ASP A 614 2.82 -27.29 -18.32
C ASP A 614 4.26 -26.78 -18.25
N GLY A 615 5.26 -27.65 -18.04
CA GLY A 615 6.66 -27.24 -17.88
C GLY A 615 6.94 -26.43 -16.61
N VAL A 616 6.15 -26.67 -15.54
CA VAL A 616 6.27 -25.99 -14.26
C VAL A 616 6.60 -26.97 -13.13
N MET A 617 7.23 -26.45 -12.06
CA MET A 617 7.51 -27.22 -10.85
C MET A 617 6.86 -26.54 -9.63
N ILE A 618 6.23 -27.32 -8.75
CA ILE A 618 5.66 -26.81 -7.51
C ILE A 618 6.76 -26.78 -6.44
N ALA A 619 7.11 -25.59 -5.99
CA ALA A 619 8.13 -25.36 -4.97
C ALA A 619 7.58 -25.51 -3.55
N ALA A 620 6.36 -25.07 -3.32
CA ALA A 620 5.71 -25.21 -2.02
C ALA A 620 4.17 -25.18 -2.15
N ILE A 621 3.51 -25.77 -1.16
CA ILE A 621 2.06 -25.67 -0.94
C ILE A 621 1.85 -25.03 0.44
N VAL A 622 1.12 -23.93 0.48
CA VAL A 622 0.77 -23.21 1.72
C VAL A 622 -0.71 -23.42 2.00
N ARG A 623 -1.01 -24.13 3.07
CA ARG A 623 -2.36 -24.48 3.52
C ARG A 623 -2.64 -23.89 4.88
N GLY A 624 -3.37 -22.79 4.94
CA GLY A 624 -3.58 -22.05 6.17
C GLY A 624 -2.26 -21.60 6.78
N ALA A 625 -1.92 -22.10 7.99
CA ALA A 625 -0.65 -21.83 8.66
C ALA A 625 0.46 -22.85 8.37
N HIS A 626 0.17 -23.90 7.60
CA HIS A 626 1.13 -24.96 7.29
C HIS A 626 1.73 -24.75 5.91
N ARG A 627 3.06 -24.84 5.83
CA ARG A 627 3.82 -24.77 4.57
C ARG A 627 4.50 -26.12 4.32
N ILE A 628 4.25 -26.71 3.16
CA ILE A 628 4.89 -27.93 2.67
C ILE A 628 5.89 -27.51 1.60
N ASN A 629 7.18 -27.57 1.94
CA ASN A 629 8.26 -27.23 1.00
C ASN A 629 8.64 -28.47 0.18
N VAL A 630 8.87 -28.28 -1.12
CA VAL A 630 9.25 -29.32 -2.08
C VAL A 630 8.32 -30.53 -1.93
N PRO A 631 6.99 -30.35 -2.21
CA PRO A 631 6.03 -31.43 -2.05
C PRO A 631 6.40 -32.62 -2.95
N ASP A 632 6.22 -33.83 -2.46
CA ASP A 632 6.40 -35.04 -3.24
C ASP A 632 5.19 -35.29 -4.16
N GLY A 633 5.30 -36.28 -5.04
CA GLY A 633 4.21 -36.64 -5.98
C GLY A 633 2.93 -37.09 -5.32
N GLU A 634 2.97 -37.54 -4.07
CA GLU A 634 1.83 -38.02 -3.29
C GLU A 634 1.08 -36.87 -2.57
N ALA A 635 1.67 -35.67 -2.54
CA ALA A 635 1.03 -34.48 -1.98
C ALA A 635 -0.25 -34.14 -2.75
N MET A 636 -1.33 -33.90 -2.02
CA MET A 636 -2.63 -33.52 -2.57
C MET A 636 -2.82 -32.02 -2.54
N ILE A 637 -3.51 -31.50 -3.57
CA ILE A 637 -3.94 -30.09 -3.66
C ILE A 637 -5.38 -30.00 -3.14
N PHE A 638 -5.67 -28.92 -2.39
CA PHE A 638 -7.01 -28.63 -1.90
C PHE A 638 -7.44 -27.20 -2.28
N PRO A 639 -8.75 -26.92 -2.29
CA PRO A 639 -9.26 -25.56 -2.47
C PRO A 639 -8.64 -24.59 -1.45
N THR A 640 -8.39 -23.36 -1.88
CA THR A 640 -7.72 -22.31 -1.07
C THR A 640 -6.24 -22.57 -0.73
N ASP A 641 -5.64 -23.68 -1.17
CA ASP A 641 -4.19 -23.84 -1.08
C ASP A 641 -3.51 -22.78 -1.94
N ARG A 642 -2.45 -22.16 -1.41
CA ARG A 642 -1.55 -21.33 -2.20
C ARG A 642 -0.37 -22.17 -2.63
N ILE A 643 -0.20 -22.32 -3.93
CA ILE A 643 0.89 -23.08 -4.52
C ILE A 643 1.95 -22.12 -5.08
N GLU A 644 3.20 -22.35 -4.70
CA GLU A 644 4.35 -21.65 -5.29
C GLU A 644 4.87 -22.48 -6.45
N VAL A 645 4.79 -21.89 -7.63
CA VAL A 645 5.10 -22.56 -8.90
C VAL A 645 6.31 -21.93 -9.55
N ILE A 646 7.28 -22.73 -9.95
CA ILE A 646 8.48 -22.30 -10.66
C ILE A 646 8.33 -22.65 -12.16
N GLY A 647 8.49 -21.65 -13.02
CA GLY A 647 8.40 -21.84 -14.47
C GLY A 647 8.83 -20.62 -15.27
N SER A 648 8.81 -20.73 -16.59
CA SER A 648 8.94 -19.59 -17.51
C SER A 648 7.64 -18.81 -17.58
N ASP A 649 7.67 -17.55 -18.07
CA ASP A 649 6.47 -16.72 -18.27
C ASP A 649 5.38 -17.43 -19.08
N ASP A 650 5.78 -18.11 -20.19
CA ASP A 650 4.85 -18.82 -21.06
C ASP A 650 4.28 -20.08 -20.37
N SER A 651 5.11 -20.82 -19.61
CA SER A 651 4.70 -21.99 -18.83
C SER A 651 3.73 -21.63 -17.71
N LEU A 652 4.01 -20.56 -16.97
CA LEU A 652 3.16 -20.08 -15.87
C LEU A 652 1.82 -19.57 -16.39
N GLN A 653 1.80 -18.91 -17.55
CA GLN A 653 0.56 -18.46 -18.19
C GLN A 653 -0.30 -19.65 -18.63
N HIS A 654 0.30 -20.65 -19.25
CA HIS A 654 -0.40 -21.87 -19.65
C HIS A 654 -0.98 -22.61 -18.45
N PHE A 655 -0.19 -22.78 -17.40
CA PHE A 655 -0.60 -23.39 -16.14
C PHE A 655 -1.78 -22.64 -15.49
N GLN A 656 -1.73 -21.31 -15.44
CA GLN A 656 -2.81 -20.49 -14.88
C GLN A 656 -4.10 -20.59 -15.71
N GLN A 657 -3.99 -20.59 -17.05
CA GLN A 657 -5.14 -20.75 -17.92
C GLN A 657 -5.76 -22.14 -17.76
N ARG A 658 -4.95 -23.17 -17.65
CA ARG A 658 -5.40 -24.56 -17.41
C ARG A 658 -6.12 -24.63 -16.05
N MET A 659 -5.57 -24.08 -15.00
CA MET A 659 -6.20 -24.04 -13.67
C MET A 659 -7.56 -23.32 -13.68
N GLN A 660 -7.71 -22.28 -14.50
CA GLN A 660 -8.97 -21.54 -14.64
C GLN A 660 -9.97 -22.25 -15.58
N SER A 661 -9.51 -23.01 -16.56
CA SER A 661 -10.38 -23.72 -17.50
C SER A 661 -10.87 -25.07 -16.98
N GLU A 662 -10.07 -25.74 -16.16
CA GLU A 662 -10.42 -27.02 -15.53
C GLU A 662 -11.21 -26.79 -14.23
N GLN A 663 -12.36 -26.12 -14.35
CA GLN A 663 -13.30 -25.94 -13.24
C GLN A 663 -14.41 -27.00 -13.34
N THR A 664 -14.75 -27.62 -12.24
CA THR A 664 -15.92 -28.50 -12.15
C THR A 664 -17.19 -27.69 -12.31
N ALA A 665 -18.09 -28.10 -13.21
CA ALA A 665 -19.37 -27.45 -13.45
C ALA A 665 -20.33 -27.51 -12.24
N TYR A 666 -19.98 -28.28 -11.23
CA TYR A 666 -20.63 -28.29 -9.94
C TYR A 666 -19.85 -27.36 -9.01
N PRO A 667 -20.44 -26.21 -8.57
CA PRO A 667 -19.99 -25.68 -7.32
C PRO A 667 -20.09 -26.85 -6.35
N LEU A 668 -19.04 -27.12 -5.55
CA LEU A 668 -19.22 -27.83 -4.30
C LEU A 668 -20.34 -27.06 -3.61
N ALA A 669 -21.58 -27.48 -3.86
CA ALA A 669 -22.71 -26.99 -3.12
C ALA A 669 -22.25 -27.22 -1.71
N ALA A 670 -22.01 -26.16 -0.97
CA ALA A 670 -21.70 -26.26 0.44
C ALA A 670 -22.90 -26.99 1.00
N SER A 671 -22.80 -28.32 1.06
CA SER A 671 -23.82 -29.18 1.63
C SER A 671 -23.81 -28.80 3.09
N ARG A 672 -24.71 -27.86 3.42
CA ARG A 672 -24.78 -27.30 4.76
C ARG A 672 -25.24 -28.42 5.65
N LEU A 673 -24.38 -28.82 6.54
CA LEU A 673 -24.76 -29.72 7.62
C LEU A 673 -25.98 -29.10 8.33
N GLN A 674 -27.05 -29.86 8.36
CA GLN A 674 -28.28 -29.46 9.04
C GLN A 674 -28.46 -30.30 10.30
N LEU A 675 -28.96 -29.69 11.34
CA LEU A 675 -29.40 -30.37 12.55
C LEU A 675 -30.92 -30.62 12.42
N ARG A 676 -31.31 -31.89 12.44
CA ARG A 676 -32.71 -32.30 12.34
C ARG A 676 -33.14 -33.19 13.49
N ARG A 677 -34.38 -33.05 13.84
CA ARG A 677 -35.07 -33.85 14.83
C ARG A 677 -35.68 -35.09 14.16
N LEU A 678 -35.32 -36.30 14.64
CA LEU A 678 -35.75 -37.59 14.12
C LEU A 678 -36.51 -38.37 15.19
N LEU A 679 -37.79 -38.56 14.98
CA LEU A 679 -38.65 -39.39 15.88
C LEU A 679 -38.60 -40.84 15.42
N ILE A 680 -38.24 -41.77 16.34
CA ILE A 680 -38.21 -43.19 16.11
C ILE A 680 -39.61 -43.79 16.32
N ARG A 681 -40.25 -44.19 15.23
CA ARG A 681 -41.61 -44.79 15.30
C ARG A 681 -41.58 -46.30 15.40
N GLN A 682 -42.72 -46.87 15.75
CA GLN A 682 -42.91 -48.31 15.80
C GLN A 682 -42.67 -48.94 14.42
N GLY A 683 -41.80 -49.95 14.33
CA GLY A 683 -41.36 -50.55 13.04
C GLY A 683 -40.03 -50.02 12.52
N SER A 684 -39.43 -49.05 13.18
CA SER A 684 -38.08 -48.57 12.77
C SER A 684 -37.03 -49.63 12.97
N PRO A 685 -36.13 -49.87 12.01
CA PRO A 685 -35.07 -50.88 12.08
C PRO A 685 -34.00 -50.54 13.15
N PHE A 686 -34.05 -49.34 13.73
CA PHE A 686 -33.08 -48.89 14.71
C PHE A 686 -33.50 -49.25 16.15
N ILE A 687 -34.75 -49.68 16.40
CA ILE A 687 -35.25 -50.00 17.73
C ILE A 687 -34.53 -51.24 18.30
N GLY A 688 -34.04 -51.12 19.53
CA GLY A 688 -33.32 -52.21 20.23
C GLY A 688 -31.83 -52.28 19.91
N LEU A 689 -31.33 -51.46 18.96
CA LEU A 689 -29.92 -51.41 18.62
C LEU A 689 -29.22 -50.37 19.51
N ALA A 690 -27.98 -50.67 19.96
CA ALA A 690 -27.13 -49.65 20.53
C ALA A 690 -26.72 -48.64 19.44
N LEU A 691 -26.51 -47.39 19.81
CA LEU A 691 -26.20 -46.34 18.81
C LEU A 691 -24.99 -46.71 17.97
N ARG A 692 -23.93 -47.33 18.48
CA ARG A 692 -22.77 -47.82 17.73
C ARG A 692 -23.14 -48.89 16.70
N ASP A 693 -24.16 -49.71 16.96
CA ASP A 693 -24.57 -50.83 16.12
C ASP A 693 -25.67 -50.44 15.13
N SER A 694 -26.19 -49.22 15.23
CA SER A 694 -27.26 -48.69 14.36
C SER A 694 -26.81 -48.36 12.93
N ASN A 695 -25.51 -48.31 12.70
CA ASN A 695 -24.89 -47.91 11.42
C ASN A 695 -25.37 -46.56 10.86
N ILE A 696 -25.97 -45.67 11.66
CA ILE A 696 -26.45 -44.35 11.25
C ILE A 696 -25.29 -43.54 10.69
N ARG A 697 -24.11 -43.62 11.29
CA ARG A 697 -22.94 -42.89 10.86
C ARG A 697 -22.33 -43.45 9.56
N SER A 698 -22.18 -44.75 9.48
CA SER A 698 -21.48 -45.42 8.35
C SER A 698 -22.36 -45.59 7.12
N ALA A 699 -23.64 -45.92 7.29
CA ALA A 699 -24.56 -46.19 6.18
C ALA A 699 -25.31 -44.96 5.66
N TYR A 700 -25.55 -43.94 6.54
CA TYR A 700 -26.33 -42.77 6.19
C TYR A 700 -25.52 -41.48 6.29
N HIS A 701 -24.25 -41.53 6.63
CA HIS A 701 -23.37 -40.36 6.75
C HIS A 701 -23.94 -39.30 7.71
N CYS A 702 -24.72 -39.69 8.68
CA CYS A 702 -25.34 -38.82 9.67
C CYS A 702 -24.79 -39.10 11.08
N MET A 703 -24.68 -38.07 11.88
CA MET A 703 -24.18 -38.15 13.24
C MET A 703 -25.29 -37.83 14.27
N VAL A 704 -25.54 -38.73 15.20
CA VAL A 704 -26.46 -38.48 16.32
C VAL A 704 -25.73 -37.65 17.37
N VAL A 705 -26.23 -36.45 17.63
CA VAL A 705 -25.67 -35.49 18.61
C VAL A 705 -26.19 -35.78 20.00
N GLY A 706 -27.49 -36.14 20.11
CA GLY A 706 -28.12 -36.41 21.38
C GLY A 706 -29.54 -36.95 21.26
N PHE A 707 -30.11 -37.26 22.39
CA PHE A 707 -31.50 -37.69 22.54
C PHE A 707 -32.27 -36.63 23.34
N GLU A 708 -33.51 -36.36 22.95
CA GLU A 708 -34.39 -35.44 23.65
C GLU A 708 -35.04 -36.13 24.85
N ASP A 709 -34.97 -35.52 26.03
CA ASP A 709 -35.62 -35.98 27.22
C ASP A 709 -37.12 -35.53 27.30
N SER A 710 -37.82 -35.92 28.37
CA SER A 710 -39.20 -35.53 28.61
C SER A 710 -39.43 -34.02 28.76
N ASP A 711 -38.35 -33.30 29.12
CA ASP A 711 -38.37 -31.86 29.37
C ASP A 711 -37.92 -31.04 28.11
N GLY A 712 -37.57 -31.75 27.02
CA GLY A 712 -37.14 -31.13 25.75
C GLY A 712 -35.66 -30.80 25.70
N ASN A 713 -34.85 -31.18 26.67
CA ASN A 713 -33.40 -30.94 26.64
C ASN A 713 -32.68 -32.04 25.84
N ILE A 714 -31.56 -31.68 25.22
CA ILE A 714 -30.74 -32.62 24.46
C ILE A 714 -29.71 -33.26 25.41
N ILE A 715 -29.86 -34.55 25.66
CA ILE A 715 -28.88 -35.35 26.37
C ILE A 715 -27.85 -35.87 25.38
N PRO A 716 -26.52 -35.68 25.60
CA PRO A 716 -25.50 -36.15 24.68
C PRO A 716 -25.58 -37.63 24.37
N ALA A 717 -25.38 -38.00 23.12
CA ALA A 717 -25.41 -39.40 22.69
C ALA A 717 -24.17 -40.15 23.16
N THR A 718 -24.39 -41.33 23.84
CA THR A 718 -23.33 -42.27 24.12
C THR A 718 -23.42 -43.47 23.20
N ALA A 719 -22.28 -44.08 22.83
CA ALA A 719 -22.22 -45.19 21.88
C ALA A 719 -23.01 -46.43 22.32
N GLU A 720 -23.14 -46.64 23.60
CA GLU A 720 -23.80 -47.81 24.24
C GLU A 720 -25.29 -47.59 24.43
N ARG A 721 -25.83 -46.37 24.28
CA ARG A 721 -27.26 -46.11 24.47
C ARG A 721 -28.09 -46.84 23.44
N VAL A 722 -29.04 -47.62 23.91
CA VAL A 722 -30.01 -48.36 23.06
C VAL A 722 -31.11 -47.40 22.61
N ILE A 723 -31.41 -47.44 21.35
CA ILE A 723 -32.48 -46.63 20.74
C ILE A 723 -33.82 -47.31 21.06
N LEU A 724 -34.71 -46.57 21.69
CA LEU A 724 -36.03 -47.06 22.09
C LEU A 724 -37.14 -46.48 21.20
N ARG A 725 -38.30 -47.10 21.24
CA ARG A 725 -39.50 -46.61 20.60
C ARG A 725 -39.88 -45.25 21.21
N ASN A 726 -40.24 -44.30 20.33
CA ASN A 726 -40.55 -42.90 20.64
C ASN A 726 -39.37 -42.04 21.08
N ASP A 727 -38.13 -42.57 21.05
CA ASP A 727 -36.97 -41.69 21.20
C ASP A 727 -36.93 -40.64 20.12
N VAL A 728 -36.56 -39.42 20.49
CA VAL A 728 -36.29 -38.32 19.60
C VAL A 728 -34.79 -38.10 19.54
N LEU A 729 -34.22 -38.39 18.36
CA LEU A 729 -32.79 -38.22 18.12
C LEU A 729 -32.56 -36.85 17.42
N TRP A 730 -31.57 -36.14 17.89
CA TRP A 730 -31.04 -34.98 17.21
C TRP A 730 -29.85 -35.39 16.32
N VAL A 731 -30.03 -35.25 15.02
CA VAL A 731 -29.11 -35.81 14.01
C VAL A 731 -28.58 -34.69 13.14
N VAL A 732 -27.25 -34.67 12.89
CA VAL A 732 -26.54 -33.78 11.98
C VAL A 732 -26.13 -34.56 10.74
N GLY A 733 -26.39 -34.01 9.58
CA GLY A 733 -26.03 -34.55 8.28
C GLY A 733 -26.38 -33.60 7.15
N GLU A 734 -26.07 -34.00 5.94
CA GLU A 734 -26.54 -33.31 4.72
C GLU A 734 -28.04 -33.56 4.49
N ASP A 735 -28.75 -32.64 3.85
CA ASP A 735 -30.21 -32.70 3.72
C ASP A 735 -30.68 -33.98 3.02
N ASP A 736 -29.95 -34.44 2.00
CA ASP A 736 -30.26 -35.66 1.27
C ASP A 736 -30.10 -36.92 2.13
N HIS A 737 -29.02 -36.98 2.91
CA HIS A 737 -28.74 -38.07 3.83
C HIS A 737 -29.72 -38.09 5.01
N LEU A 738 -30.07 -36.91 5.53
CA LEU A 738 -31.10 -36.77 6.60
C LEU A 738 -32.48 -37.19 6.10
N THR A 739 -32.81 -36.87 4.86
CA THR A 739 -34.09 -37.27 4.24
C THR A 739 -34.16 -38.77 4.04
N THR A 740 -33.06 -39.39 3.59
CA THR A 740 -32.93 -40.84 3.44
C THR A 740 -33.03 -41.56 4.80
N LEU A 741 -32.32 -41.07 5.82
CA LEU A 741 -32.38 -41.58 7.17
C LEU A 741 -33.80 -41.47 7.78
N ARG A 742 -34.49 -40.34 7.50
CA ARG A 742 -35.85 -40.10 7.97
C ARG A 742 -36.88 -41.04 7.31
N SER A 743 -36.71 -41.39 6.07
CA SER A 743 -37.55 -42.35 5.37
C SER A 743 -37.42 -43.73 6.01
N LYS A 744 -36.20 -44.19 6.24
CA LYS A 744 -35.91 -45.45 6.91
C LYS A 744 -36.38 -45.52 8.38
N ALA A 745 -36.25 -44.44 9.12
CA ALA A 745 -36.76 -44.38 10.49
C ALA A 745 -38.31 -44.46 10.58
N ARG A 746 -39.03 -44.29 9.45
CA ARG A 746 -40.49 -44.37 9.36
C ARG A 746 -40.99 -45.61 8.65
N GLU A 747 -40.14 -46.37 8.00
CA GLU A 747 -40.53 -47.65 7.36
C GLU A 747 -41.06 -48.64 8.42
N VAL A 748 -42.25 -49.08 8.22
CA VAL A 748 -42.81 -50.23 8.99
C VAL A 748 -42.23 -51.46 8.31
N VAL A 749 -41.43 -52.26 9.00
CA VAL A 749 -41.01 -53.60 8.53
C VAL A 749 -42.30 -54.44 8.49
N THR A 750 -42.91 -54.56 7.30
CA THR A 750 -43.88 -55.64 7.06
C THR A 750 -43.09 -56.94 6.94
N GLU A 751 -43.23 -57.84 7.92
CA GLU A 751 -42.81 -59.26 7.83
C GLU A 751 -43.40 -59.93 6.62
#